data_7a931e641c70bd6c86b2dcee42f4e313
#
_entry.id   7a931e641c70bd6c86b2dcee42f4e313
#
_cell.length_a   1.000
_cell.length_b   1.000
_cell.length_c   1.000
_cell.angle_alpha   90.00
_cell.angle_beta   90.00
_cell.angle_gamma   90.00
#
_symmetry.space_group_name_H-M   'P 1'
#
loop_
_entity.id
_entity.type
_entity.pdbx_description
1 polymer ?
#
loop_
_entity_poly.entity_id
_entity_poly.type
_entity_poly.pdbx_seq_one_letter_code
_entity_poly.pdbx_strand_id
1 'polypeptide(L)'
;MFGQELPYSPEALEAYRTGSDPINYPTIDWWDVVMRKFSTAQRHSLTVDGGNEDTQYHMSLGYYNQGSLAKPINGEEVFAFKRYNFGVNVNHSFQEIGLKVGFDFKGSLNTSKGKNEGQIASTAKTLSNVRLYNTEGKYYANTPYLAIHPETGYKKTKKPIINTRVNLDWDVIGVKGLRATFVGNYRSWNSSEKNWNNAYVPSYYDDGSAFAATVSPSLNMRKDDGWRYEINAGLQYKKTIANNHFLDVGAYYNQLEEYSEWISAERLDYLSSSVDELFAGPESSMKNSGSASEKGRLGFIGVLNYDYKGKYLLSANFRYDGSDNYAKGNRWGFFPSMSLGWVVSDEKFMKSINELLKLNLFKIRGSWGKTGVESSRFSHFSNWKLENANFDVDGKRAPSVSIPGLISPDLSWYSTTSLNVGLDYAFLNNRLSGSVDYFIQNTKGYLISPSNFYTTPLGTSLPKIKSDDKYRRAGAELMLRWKDRIGKLKYEVGANISFYDKLWIRKTEDLTTAANPLTSEVGKTISDGKRTWITNGLYQDINDLLNNPHASWTSNLVTGDIKYVDVNGDGRIDTDAKFSDDKVFNKRKSEPLMQYGIDFSLEYEGFYLSGLIQGAGTNWKFIGQNAMPMGVDRLRYGKELDYWTPENKGARFPILDPGTGRTNNNQKEITFWMVNCAYLRLKNLQIGYDFKHRFLKDIPWISNAKLSLVGQNLLTFSDANYFMDPEQGNTENNGYPITRTYSIVLSIGF
;
A
#
# COMPACT_ATOMS: atom_id res chain seq x y z
N MET A 1 -35.50 11.75 28.99
CA MET A 1 -35.30 10.48 28.30
C MET A 1 -36.62 10.10 27.66
N PHE A 2 -36.61 9.79 26.40
CA PHE A 2 -37.75 9.84 25.46
C PHE A 2 -38.68 8.60 25.52
N GLY A 3 -39.02 8.10 26.72
CA GLY A 3 -40.01 7.03 26.88
C GLY A 3 -39.62 5.65 26.31
N GLN A 4 -38.36 5.45 25.92
CA GLN A 4 -37.87 4.14 25.53
C GLN A 4 -37.20 3.44 26.71
N GLU A 5 -37.45 2.15 26.85
CA GLU A 5 -36.76 1.33 27.82
C GLU A 5 -35.24 1.34 27.50
N LEU A 6 -34.43 1.53 28.52
CA LEU A 6 -32.97 1.40 28.39
C LEU A 6 -32.67 -0.03 27.98
N PRO A 7 -31.69 -0.26 27.12
CA PRO A 7 -31.31 -1.61 26.66
C PRO A 7 -30.77 -2.49 27.80
N TYR A 8 -30.44 -1.90 28.94
CA TYR A 8 -29.97 -2.55 30.13
C TYR A 8 -30.83 -2.15 31.34
N SER A 9 -31.22 -3.13 32.17
CA SER A 9 -31.88 -2.83 33.42
C SER A 9 -30.93 -2.14 34.41
N PRO A 10 -31.45 -1.43 35.43
CA PRO A 10 -30.62 -0.87 36.50
C PRO A 10 -29.71 -1.88 37.17
N GLU A 11 -30.20 -3.14 37.37
CA GLU A 11 -29.45 -4.24 37.95
C GLU A 11 -28.29 -4.65 37.02
N ALA A 12 -28.53 -4.75 35.72
CA ALA A 12 -27.49 -5.04 34.72
C ALA A 12 -26.39 -3.95 34.70
N LEU A 13 -26.81 -2.67 34.74
CA LEU A 13 -25.85 -1.56 34.79
C LEU A 13 -24.99 -1.58 36.04
N GLU A 14 -25.60 -1.89 37.20
CA GLU A 14 -24.88 -2.02 38.46
C GLU A 14 -23.95 -3.23 38.46
N ALA A 15 -24.35 -4.35 37.87
CA ALA A 15 -23.51 -5.52 37.71
C ALA A 15 -22.31 -5.27 36.82
N TYR A 16 -22.47 -4.53 35.69
CA TYR A 16 -21.35 -4.08 34.86
C TYR A 16 -20.41 -3.13 35.60
N ARG A 17 -20.96 -2.21 36.41
CA ARG A 17 -20.17 -1.20 37.14
C ARG A 17 -19.35 -1.82 38.27
N THR A 18 -19.93 -2.75 39.00
CA THR A 18 -19.34 -3.40 40.18
C THR A 18 -18.52 -4.66 39.85
N GLY A 19 -18.78 -5.25 38.68
CA GLY A 19 -18.22 -6.55 38.32
C GLY A 19 -18.77 -7.70 39.19
N SER A 20 -19.95 -7.55 39.79
CA SER A 20 -20.54 -8.52 40.73
C SER A 20 -20.94 -9.81 40.06
N ASP A 21 -21.24 -9.82 38.77
CA ASP A 21 -21.55 -11.01 37.98
C ASP A 21 -20.79 -10.94 36.63
N PRO A 22 -19.51 -11.34 36.61
CA PRO A 22 -18.67 -11.21 35.42
C PRO A 22 -18.99 -12.23 34.31
N ILE A 23 -19.85 -13.21 34.60
CA ILE A 23 -20.29 -14.19 33.61
C ILE A 23 -21.47 -13.67 32.80
N ASN A 24 -22.54 -13.22 33.48
CA ASN A 24 -23.72 -12.73 32.80
C ASN A 24 -23.57 -11.27 32.31
N TYR A 25 -22.76 -10.49 33.02
CA TYR A 25 -22.48 -9.09 32.70
C TYR A 25 -20.95 -8.85 32.54
N PRO A 26 -20.32 -9.47 31.54
CA PRO A 26 -18.88 -9.42 31.38
C PRO A 26 -18.39 -8.04 30.97
N THR A 27 -17.21 -7.66 31.46
CA THR A 27 -16.44 -6.47 31.05
C THR A 27 -15.08 -6.91 30.52
N ILE A 28 -15.06 -7.62 29.38
CA ILE A 28 -13.87 -8.26 28.84
C ILE A 28 -13.07 -7.25 28.01
N ASP A 29 -11.79 -7.09 28.35
CA ASP A 29 -10.83 -6.45 27.45
C ASP A 29 -10.39 -7.46 26.38
N TRP A 30 -11.10 -7.47 25.28
CA TRP A 30 -10.82 -8.35 24.15
C TRP A 30 -9.46 -8.11 23.51
N TRP A 31 -8.95 -6.88 23.59
CA TRP A 31 -7.60 -6.60 23.14
C TRP A 31 -6.57 -7.35 23.99
N ASP A 32 -6.70 -7.29 25.32
CA ASP A 32 -5.81 -8.04 26.21
C ASP A 32 -6.02 -9.56 26.10
N VAL A 33 -7.24 -10.04 25.85
CA VAL A 33 -7.50 -11.48 25.62
C VAL A 33 -6.77 -11.98 24.39
N VAL A 34 -6.84 -11.25 23.26
CA VAL A 34 -6.37 -11.70 21.95
C VAL A 34 -4.91 -11.33 21.70
N MET A 35 -4.47 -10.15 22.13
CA MET A 35 -3.18 -9.59 21.75
C MET A 35 -2.15 -9.68 22.87
N ARG A 36 -0.92 -9.98 22.50
CA ARG A 36 0.25 -9.89 23.41
C ARG A 36 0.98 -8.58 23.19
N LYS A 37 1.62 -8.09 24.24
CA LYS A 37 2.37 -6.82 24.19
C LYS A 37 3.60 -6.88 23.27
N PHE A 38 4.23 -8.04 23.15
CA PHE A 38 5.43 -8.28 22.36
C PHE A 38 5.34 -9.58 21.60
N SER A 39 5.87 -9.56 20.38
CA SER A 39 6.12 -10.75 19.55
C SER A 39 7.58 -10.74 19.14
N THR A 40 8.14 -11.93 18.92
CA THR A 40 9.53 -12.09 18.50
C THR A 40 9.63 -12.29 17.00
N ALA A 41 10.67 -11.70 16.41
CA ALA A 41 11.13 -12.00 15.07
C ALA A 41 12.63 -12.28 15.08
N GLN A 42 13.08 -13.20 14.23
CA GLN A 42 14.50 -13.55 14.10
C GLN A 42 14.90 -13.49 12.63
N ARG A 43 16.04 -12.90 12.38
CA ARG A 43 16.65 -12.85 11.05
C ARG A 43 18.11 -13.25 11.15
N HIS A 44 18.50 -14.26 10.37
CA HIS A 44 19.88 -14.71 10.25
C HIS A 44 20.29 -14.61 8.78
N SER A 45 21.47 -14.11 8.52
CA SER A 45 22.05 -14.03 7.18
C SER A 45 23.50 -14.40 7.23
N LEU A 46 23.91 -15.26 6.29
CA LEU A 46 25.29 -15.62 6.05
C LEU A 46 25.63 -15.24 4.62
N THR A 47 26.72 -14.53 4.43
CA THR A 47 27.27 -14.19 3.11
C THR A 47 28.70 -14.64 3.01
N VAL A 48 29.08 -15.13 1.82
CA VAL A 48 30.43 -15.50 1.49
C VAL A 48 30.79 -14.84 0.17
N ASP A 49 31.80 -13.98 0.21
CA ASP A 49 32.30 -13.24 -0.94
C ASP A 49 33.75 -13.70 -1.20
N GLY A 50 34.10 -13.86 -2.45
CA GLY A 50 35.46 -14.22 -2.82
C GLY A 50 35.72 -14.06 -4.31
N GLY A 51 36.96 -14.30 -4.69
CA GLY A 51 37.38 -14.26 -6.10
C GLY A 51 38.76 -13.69 -6.30
N ASN A 52 39.06 -13.47 -7.56
CA ASN A 52 40.28 -12.82 -8.05
C ASN A 52 39.91 -11.73 -9.08
N GLU A 53 40.89 -11.22 -9.83
CA GLU A 53 40.68 -10.17 -10.84
C GLU A 53 39.71 -10.62 -11.96
N ASP A 54 39.69 -11.91 -12.30
CA ASP A 54 38.87 -12.45 -13.39
C ASP A 54 37.55 -13.02 -12.89
N THR A 55 37.53 -13.66 -11.74
CA THR A 55 36.33 -14.35 -11.20
C THR A 55 35.96 -13.79 -9.85
N GLN A 56 34.72 -13.39 -9.71
CA GLN A 56 34.14 -12.93 -8.44
C GLN A 56 32.86 -13.72 -8.16
N TYR A 57 32.70 -14.13 -6.91
CA TYR A 57 31.49 -14.79 -6.47
C TYR A 57 30.95 -14.23 -5.16
N HIS A 58 29.64 -14.28 -5.05
CA HIS A 58 28.87 -13.92 -3.85
C HIS A 58 27.85 -15.01 -3.60
N MET A 59 27.85 -15.57 -2.39
CA MET A 59 26.86 -16.54 -1.94
C MET A 59 26.14 -16.00 -0.72
N SER A 60 24.83 -16.23 -0.62
CA SER A 60 24.04 -15.77 0.52
C SER A 60 23.02 -16.82 0.95
N LEU A 61 22.88 -16.97 2.26
CA LEU A 61 21.82 -17.75 2.90
C LEU A 61 21.10 -16.85 3.90
N GLY A 62 19.78 -16.91 3.91
CA GLY A 62 18.96 -16.12 4.80
C GLY A 62 17.83 -16.94 5.42
N TYR A 63 17.60 -16.73 6.69
CA TYR A 63 16.44 -17.26 7.42
C TYR A 63 15.73 -16.12 8.13
N TYR A 64 14.42 -16.07 8.00
CA TYR A 64 13.56 -15.15 8.71
C TYR A 64 12.37 -15.90 9.30
N ASN A 65 12.07 -15.63 10.58
CA ASN A 65 10.91 -16.15 11.28
C ASN A 65 10.23 -15.03 12.05
N GLN A 66 8.93 -14.94 11.91
CA GLN A 66 8.11 -13.93 12.58
C GLN A 66 6.86 -14.57 13.16
N GLY A 67 6.63 -14.37 14.45
CA GLY A 67 5.38 -14.69 15.13
C GLY A 67 4.35 -13.56 15.00
N SER A 68 3.13 -13.86 15.36
CA SER A 68 2.01 -12.91 15.43
C SER A 68 2.05 -12.09 16.71
N LEU A 69 1.37 -10.94 16.76
CA LEU A 69 1.00 -10.25 18.00
C LEU A 69 -0.19 -10.91 18.70
N ALA A 70 -0.90 -11.86 18.06
CA ALA A 70 -1.91 -12.63 18.76
C ALA A 70 -1.27 -13.53 19.83
N LYS A 71 -1.93 -13.70 20.97
CA LYS A 71 -1.53 -14.67 21.98
C LYS A 71 -1.64 -16.08 21.40
N PRO A 72 -0.67 -16.98 21.67
CA PRO A 72 -0.83 -18.39 21.37
C PRO A 72 -2.06 -18.97 22.05
N ILE A 73 -2.77 -19.85 21.38
CA ILE A 73 -3.94 -20.55 21.90
C ILE A 73 -3.55 -22.02 22.04
N ASN A 74 -3.70 -22.58 23.23
CA ASN A 74 -3.30 -23.97 23.57
C ASN A 74 -1.82 -24.26 23.18
N GLY A 75 -0.94 -23.24 23.28
CA GLY A 75 0.48 -23.36 22.93
C GLY A 75 0.77 -23.25 21.43
N GLU A 76 -0.24 -23.15 20.57
CA GLU A 76 -0.07 -22.92 19.13
C GLU A 76 -0.11 -21.44 18.76
N GLU A 77 0.83 -21.00 17.93
CA GLU A 77 0.79 -19.65 17.34
C GLU A 77 -0.42 -19.52 16.41
N VAL A 78 -1.22 -18.47 16.61
CA VAL A 78 -2.39 -18.17 15.76
C VAL A 78 -1.98 -17.89 14.32
N PHE A 79 -0.79 -17.29 14.13
CA PHE A 79 -0.18 -17.07 12.83
C PHE A 79 1.35 -17.10 12.95
N ALA A 80 2.01 -17.75 11.99
CA ALA A 80 3.47 -17.81 11.89
C ALA A 80 3.91 -17.66 10.42
N PHE A 81 4.99 -16.92 10.20
CA PHE A 81 5.61 -16.73 8.88
C PHE A 81 7.09 -17.08 8.95
N LYS A 82 7.56 -17.88 7.95
CA LYS A 82 8.98 -18.20 7.79
C LYS A 82 9.41 -17.98 6.35
N ARG A 83 10.63 -17.48 6.18
CA ARG A 83 11.26 -17.32 4.87
C ARG A 83 12.68 -17.86 4.88
N TYR A 84 13.00 -18.65 3.89
CA TYR A 84 14.34 -19.10 3.57
C TYR A 84 14.75 -18.48 2.25
N ASN A 85 15.93 -17.88 2.20
CA ASN A 85 16.48 -17.29 0.99
C ASN A 85 17.86 -17.93 0.73
N PHE A 86 18.17 -18.12 -0.52
CA PHE A 86 19.52 -18.43 -0.94
C PHE A 86 19.84 -17.70 -2.24
N GLY A 87 21.10 -17.36 -2.44
CA GLY A 87 21.57 -16.67 -3.62
C GLY A 87 22.99 -17.06 -3.95
N VAL A 88 23.27 -17.16 -5.24
CA VAL A 88 24.61 -17.35 -5.80
C VAL A 88 24.75 -16.39 -6.97
N ASN A 89 25.78 -15.56 -6.94
CA ASN A 89 26.18 -14.71 -8.04
C ASN A 89 27.64 -15.03 -8.38
N VAL A 90 27.92 -15.29 -9.65
CA VAL A 90 29.26 -15.51 -10.16
C VAL A 90 29.46 -14.64 -11.40
N ASN A 91 30.53 -13.90 -11.42
CA ASN A 91 30.96 -13.11 -12.57
C ASN A 91 32.35 -13.56 -12.98
N HIS A 92 32.55 -13.81 -14.27
CA HIS A 92 33.85 -14.14 -14.83
C HIS A 92 34.17 -13.24 -16.04
N SER A 93 35.38 -12.73 -16.09
CA SER A 93 35.87 -11.86 -17.16
C SER A 93 36.93 -12.60 -17.99
N PHE A 94 36.61 -12.89 -19.22
CA PHE A 94 37.53 -13.41 -20.21
C PHE A 94 38.29 -12.24 -20.84
N GLN A 95 39.41 -11.84 -20.24
CA GLN A 95 40.15 -10.62 -20.60
C GLN A 95 40.61 -10.65 -22.07
N GLU A 96 41.06 -11.81 -22.55
CA GLU A 96 41.60 -11.98 -23.92
C GLU A 96 40.58 -11.69 -25.02
N ILE A 97 39.30 -12.00 -24.77
CA ILE A 97 38.22 -11.79 -25.73
C ILE A 97 37.30 -10.64 -25.37
N GLY A 98 37.57 -9.93 -24.24
CA GLY A 98 36.77 -8.78 -23.79
C GLY A 98 35.35 -9.16 -23.32
N LEU A 99 35.09 -10.43 -22.99
CA LEU A 99 33.76 -10.91 -22.60
C LEU A 99 33.66 -11.05 -21.08
N LYS A 100 32.61 -10.47 -20.50
CA LYS A 100 32.18 -10.70 -19.10
C LYS A 100 30.92 -11.54 -19.10
N VAL A 101 30.93 -12.63 -18.34
CA VAL A 101 29.78 -13.51 -18.12
C VAL A 101 29.39 -13.44 -16.67
N GLY A 102 28.13 -13.06 -16.41
CA GLY A 102 27.54 -13.06 -15.08
C GLY A 102 26.39 -14.07 -14.97
N PHE A 103 26.38 -14.81 -13.89
CA PHE A 103 25.30 -15.72 -13.53
C PHE A 103 24.79 -15.38 -12.15
N ASP A 104 23.47 -15.17 -12.01
CA ASP A 104 22.81 -14.88 -10.74
C ASP A 104 21.66 -15.87 -10.57
N PHE A 105 21.66 -16.59 -9.46
CA PHE A 105 20.63 -17.55 -9.10
C PHE A 105 20.12 -17.23 -7.69
N LYS A 106 18.84 -16.92 -7.57
CA LYS A 106 18.20 -16.58 -6.30
C LYS A 106 16.95 -17.40 -6.09
N GLY A 107 16.85 -17.98 -4.92
CA GLY A 107 15.67 -18.69 -4.50
C GLY A 107 15.12 -18.19 -3.17
N SER A 108 13.82 -18.25 -3.03
CA SER A 108 13.16 -18.03 -1.75
C SER A 108 12.02 -19.01 -1.54
N LEU A 109 11.86 -19.48 -0.31
CA LEU A 109 10.75 -20.29 0.14
C LEU A 109 10.04 -19.56 1.26
N ASN A 110 8.83 -19.06 0.99
CA ASN A 110 7.96 -18.46 1.99
C ASN A 110 6.95 -19.51 2.46
N THR A 111 6.79 -19.65 3.76
CA THR A 111 5.75 -20.50 4.37
C THR A 111 5.00 -19.72 5.43
N SER A 112 3.68 -19.86 5.45
CA SER A 112 2.85 -19.35 6.53
C SER A 112 1.82 -20.37 6.96
N LYS A 113 1.46 -20.35 8.24
CA LYS A 113 0.37 -21.16 8.82
C LYS A 113 -0.40 -20.28 9.79
N GLY A 114 -1.71 -20.37 9.77
CA GLY A 114 -2.59 -19.75 10.77
C GLY A 114 -3.78 -19.00 10.19
N LYS A 115 -4.41 -18.21 11.02
CA LYS A 115 -5.55 -17.33 10.67
C LYS A 115 -5.03 -16.02 10.06
N ASN A 116 -5.87 -15.32 9.30
CA ASN A 116 -5.46 -14.04 8.72
C ASN A 116 -5.44 -12.92 9.78
N GLU A 117 -4.59 -11.93 9.55
CA GLU A 117 -4.39 -10.81 10.48
C GLU A 117 -5.67 -9.98 10.67
N GLY A 118 -6.52 -9.89 9.66
CA GLY A 118 -7.81 -9.20 9.74
C GLY A 118 -8.77 -9.87 10.72
N GLN A 119 -8.83 -11.20 10.75
CA GLN A 119 -9.63 -11.94 11.73
C GLN A 119 -9.12 -11.70 13.15
N ILE A 120 -7.81 -11.73 13.36
CA ILE A 120 -7.18 -11.43 14.66
C ILE A 120 -7.57 -10.03 15.13
N ALA A 121 -7.40 -9.02 14.27
CA ALA A 121 -7.72 -7.65 14.60
C ALA A 121 -9.22 -7.42 14.84
N SER A 122 -10.09 -8.11 14.10
CA SER A 122 -11.54 -8.05 14.29
C SER A 122 -11.95 -8.62 15.65
N THR A 123 -11.40 -9.78 16.01
CA THR A 123 -11.69 -10.43 17.31
C THR A 123 -11.19 -9.56 18.48
N ALA A 124 -10.00 -8.96 18.35
CA ALA A 124 -9.48 -8.04 19.37
C ALA A 124 -10.32 -6.77 19.57
N LYS A 125 -11.19 -6.43 18.62
CA LYS A 125 -12.12 -5.29 18.68
C LYS A 125 -13.55 -5.69 19.04
N THR A 126 -13.76 -6.87 19.54
CA THR A 126 -15.07 -7.32 20.03
C THR A 126 -15.54 -6.44 21.20
N LEU A 127 -16.86 -6.28 21.33
CA LEU A 127 -17.45 -5.51 22.42
C LEU A 127 -17.14 -6.16 23.78
N SER A 128 -16.93 -5.34 24.80
CA SER A 128 -16.55 -5.80 26.14
C SER A 128 -17.62 -6.66 26.82
N ASN A 129 -18.88 -6.48 26.46
CA ASN A 129 -20.01 -7.23 26.98
C ASN A 129 -20.30 -8.56 26.27
N VAL A 130 -19.48 -8.93 25.28
CA VAL A 130 -19.59 -10.24 24.62
C VAL A 130 -18.88 -11.29 25.47
N ARG A 131 -19.57 -12.37 25.75
CA ARG A 131 -19.07 -13.46 26.64
C ARG A 131 -18.00 -14.30 25.94
N LEU A 132 -16.98 -14.67 26.70
CA LEU A 132 -15.97 -15.63 26.26
C LEU A 132 -16.30 -17.05 26.74
N TYR A 133 -16.77 -17.19 27.98
CA TYR A 133 -17.10 -18.47 28.64
C TYR A 133 -18.54 -18.48 29.12
N ASN A 134 -19.13 -19.68 29.22
CA ASN A 134 -20.39 -19.94 29.90
C ASN A 134 -20.17 -20.13 31.43
N THR A 135 -21.23 -20.40 32.15
CA THR A 135 -21.20 -20.63 33.62
C THR A 135 -20.37 -21.83 34.05
N GLU A 136 -20.12 -22.78 33.15
CA GLU A 136 -19.28 -23.98 33.40
C GLU A 136 -17.81 -23.76 33.00
N GLY A 137 -17.42 -22.57 32.52
CA GLY A 137 -16.06 -22.26 32.06
C GLY A 137 -15.70 -22.81 30.68
N LYS A 138 -16.69 -23.25 29.88
CA LYS A 138 -16.54 -23.66 28.49
C LYS A 138 -16.75 -22.45 27.57
N TYR A 139 -16.21 -22.48 26.34
CA TYR A 139 -16.45 -21.40 25.39
C TYR A 139 -17.94 -21.14 25.21
N TYR A 140 -18.34 -19.87 25.34
CA TYR A 140 -19.72 -19.45 25.15
C TYR A 140 -20.17 -19.61 23.71
N ALA A 141 -21.43 -19.94 23.51
CA ALA A 141 -22.04 -20.12 22.20
C ALA A 141 -21.72 -18.97 21.24
N ASN A 142 -21.13 -19.29 20.08
CA ASN A 142 -20.76 -18.34 19.04
C ASN A 142 -19.83 -17.19 19.47
N THR A 143 -18.97 -17.39 20.48
CA THR A 143 -18.00 -16.35 20.86
C THR A 143 -17.05 -16.02 19.70
N PRO A 144 -16.78 -14.72 19.41
CA PRO A 144 -15.86 -14.31 18.33
C PRO A 144 -14.43 -14.85 18.48
N TYR A 145 -14.04 -15.28 19.67
CA TYR A 145 -12.73 -15.90 19.93
C TYR A 145 -12.50 -17.17 19.09
N LEU A 146 -13.57 -17.90 18.79
CA LEU A 146 -13.49 -19.11 17.97
C LEU A 146 -13.03 -18.82 16.52
N ALA A 147 -13.25 -17.60 16.01
CA ALA A 147 -12.79 -17.23 14.67
C ALA A 147 -11.26 -17.29 14.51
N ILE A 148 -10.52 -17.13 15.62
CA ILE A 148 -9.05 -17.18 15.63
C ILE A 148 -8.49 -18.44 16.26
N HIS A 149 -9.35 -19.31 16.81
CA HIS A 149 -8.92 -20.53 17.47
C HIS A 149 -8.29 -21.52 16.46
N PRO A 150 -7.09 -22.10 16.72
CA PRO A 150 -6.43 -23.00 15.77
C PRO A 150 -7.27 -24.24 15.40
N GLU A 151 -8.08 -24.75 16.32
CA GLU A 151 -8.97 -25.90 16.08
C GLU A 151 -10.11 -25.60 15.10
N THR A 152 -10.46 -24.32 14.89
CA THR A 152 -11.45 -23.94 13.84
C THR A 152 -10.87 -23.97 12.44
N GLY A 153 -9.65 -24.45 12.29
CA GLY A 153 -8.97 -24.59 11.02
C GLY A 153 -7.78 -23.64 10.84
N TYR A 154 -7.22 -23.69 9.66
CA TYR A 154 -6.00 -22.94 9.33
C TYR A 154 -5.91 -22.68 7.83
N LYS A 155 -5.12 -21.68 7.48
CA LYS A 155 -4.62 -21.44 6.15
C LYS A 155 -3.11 -21.70 6.13
N LYS A 156 -2.65 -22.71 5.37
CA LYS A 156 -1.23 -22.96 5.12
C LYS A 156 -0.90 -22.50 3.71
N THR A 157 0.19 -21.73 3.58
CA THR A 157 0.70 -21.30 2.27
C THR A 157 2.17 -21.67 2.17
N LYS A 158 2.55 -22.22 1.02
CA LYS A 158 3.95 -22.50 0.66
C LYS A 158 4.23 -21.89 -0.71
N LYS A 159 5.20 -20.98 -0.78
CA LYS A 159 5.48 -20.21 -2.01
C LYS A 159 6.98 -20.19 -2.31
N PRO A 160 7.51 -21.19 -3.04
CA PRO A 160 8.82 -21.12 -3.63
C PRO A 160 8.85 -20.13 -4.81
N ILE A 161 9.94 -19.40 -4.94
CA ILE A 161 10.24 -18.49 -6.05
C ILE A 161 11.70 -18.70 -6.43
N ILE A 162 11.95 -18.85 -7.73
CA ILE A 162 13.29 -18.96 -8.31
C ILE A 162 13.45 -17.82 -9.32
N ASN A 163 14.61 -17.16 -9.27
CA ASN A 163 15.01 -16.17 -10.24
C ASN A 163 16.41 -16.55 -10.73
N THR A 164 16.58 -16.64 -12.04
CA THR A 164 17.85 -16.89 -12.70
C THR A 164 18.13 -15.76 -13.67
N ARG A 165 19.37 -15.26 -13.67
CA ARG A 165 19.78 -14.21 -14.59
C ARG A 165 21.14 -14.56 -15.17
N VAL A 166 21.27 -14.38 -16.47
CA VAL A 166 22.52 -14.46 -17.23
C VAL A 166 22.79 -13.09 -17.81
N ASN A 167 24.01 -12.58 -17.63
CA ASN A 167 24.50 -11.34 -18.22
C ASN A 167 25.70 -11.67 -19.10
N LEU A 168 25.73 -11.12 -20.30
CA LEU A 168 26.87 -11.15 -21.19
C LEU A 168 27.17 -9.69 -21.56
N ASP A 169 28.37 -9.22 -21.24
CA ASP A 169 28.88 -7.92 -21.63
C ASP A 169 30.16 -8.15 -22.44
N TRP A 170 30.10 -7.83 -23.71
CA TRP A 170 31.20 -8.05 -24.63
C TRP A 170 31.74 -6.72 -25.19
N ASP A 171 32.94 -6.37 -24.78
CA ASP A 171 33.71 -5.29 -25.39
C ASP A 171 34.28 -5.79 -26.70
N VAL A 172 33.70 -5.36 -27.83
CA VAL A 172 34.00 -5.91 -29.16
C VAL A 172 35.44 -5.60 -29.55
N ILE A 173 36.25 -6.68 -29.71
CA ILE A 173 37.66 -6.55 -30.08
C ILE A 173 37.78 -5.88 -31.46
N GLY A 174 38.72 -4.93 -31.62
CA GLY A 174 38.96 -4.21 -32.86
C GLY A 174 38.07 -2.97 -33.05
N VAL A 175 37.02 -2.77 -32.27
CA VAL A 175 36.20 -1.55 -32.32
C VAL A 175 36.14 -0.87 -30.94
N LYS A 176 37.15 -0.05 -30.66
CA LYS A 176 37.28 0.63 -29.37
C LYS A 176 36.01 1.41 -29.02
N GLY A 177 35.40 1.07 -27.90
CA GLY A 177 34.19 1.74 -27.37
C GLY A 177 32.87 1.09 -27.77
N LEU A 178 32.89 0.03 -28.62
CA LEU A 178 31.69 -0.76 -28.92
C LEU A 178 31.52 -1.89 -27.91
N ARG A 179 30.35 -1.96 -27.31
CA ARG A 179 29.94 -3.03 -26.38
C ARG A 179 28.64 -3.64 -26.84
N ALA A 180 28.60 -4.96 -26.90
CA ALA A 180 27.37 -5.72 -27.02
C ALA A 180 26.95 -6.24 -25.64
N THR A 181 25.68 -6.15 -25.32
CA THR A 181 25.12 -6.61 -24.03
C THR A 181 23.96 -7.55 -24.26
N PHE A 182 23.88 -8.58 -23.43
CA PHE A 182 22.73 -9.48 -23.36
C PHE A 182 22.41 -9.75 -21.89
N VAL A 183 21.13 -9.62 -21.52
CA VAL A 183 20.62 -9.97 -20.21
C VAL A 183 19.38 -10.82 -20.38
N GLY A 184 19.46 -12.07 -19.94
CA GLY A 184 18.32 -12.99 -19.86
C GLY A 184 17.92 -13.19 -18.42
N ASN A 185 16.67 -12.90 -18.08
CA ASN A 185 16.07 -13.17 -16.77
C ASN A 185 15.00 -14.25 -16.93
N TYR A 186 14.99 -15.22 -16.04
CA TYR A 186 13.91 -16.18 -15.89
C TYR A 186 13.46 -16.23 -14.44
N ARG A 187 12.17 -16.05 -14.22
CA ARG A 187 11.53 -16.19 -12.93
C ARG A 187 10.44 -17.22 -12.97
N SER A 188 10.44 -18.14 -12.00
CA SER A 188 9.36 -19.08 -11.77
C SER A 188 8.85 -18.95 -10.35
N TRP A 189 7.55 -19.06 -10.21
CA TRP A 189 6.89 -19.12 -8.90
C TRP A 189 5.83 -20.19 -8.90
N ASN A 190 5.71 -20.83 -7.75
CA ASN A 190 4.65 -21.78 -7.45
C ASN A 190 4.09 -21.40 -6.09
N SER A 191 2.78 -21.41 -5.93
CA SER A 191 2.13 -21.18 -4.65
C SER A 191 1.14 -22.30 -4.39
N SER A 192 1.26 -22.97 -3.28
CA SER A 192 0.26 -23.92 -2.81
C SER A 192 -0.39 -23.38 -1.54
N GLU A 193 -1.69 -23.35 -1.53
CA GLU A 193 -2.52 -22.92 -0.42
C GLU A 193 -3.46 -24.04 -0.02
N LYS A 194 -3.52 -24.34 1.28
CA LYS A 194 -4.47 -25.27 1.88
C LYS A 194 -5.23 -24.49 2.96
N ASN A 195 -6.51 -24.28 2.74
CA ASN A 195 -7.41 -23.56 3.64
C ASN A 195 -8.44 -24.54 4.19
N TRP A 196 -8.20 -24.99 5.41
CA TRP A 196 -9.09 -25.85 6.17
C TRP A 196 -9.95 -25.02 7.10
N ASN A 197 -11.25 -25.14 7.01
CA ASN A 197 -12.21 -24.56 7.91
C ASN A 197 -12.90 -25.71 8.68
N ASN A 198 -12.68 -25.75 9.97
CA ASN A 198 -13.30 -26.71 10.88
C ASN A 198 -14.35 -25.99 11.72
N ALA A 199 -15.60 -26.39 11.58
CA ALA A 199 -16.72 -25.76 12.29
C ALA A 199 -16.93 -26.32 13.72
N TYR A 200 -16.18 -27.34 14.10
CA TYR A 200 -16.46 -28.12 15.32
C TYR A 200 -15.58 -27.77 16.52
N VAL A 201 -15.42 -26.49 16.84
CA VAL A 201 -14.94 -26.16 18.20
C VAL A 201 -16.15 -26.12 19.11
N PRO A 202 -16.25 -27.00 20.12
CA PRO A 202 -17.39 -27.02 21.01
C PRO A 202 -17.58 -25.70 21.74
N SER A 203 -18.75 -25.13 21.63
CA SER A 203 -19.18 -23.97 22.42
C SER A 203 -20.60 -24.23 22.94
N TYR A 204 -20.94 -23.65 24.08
CA TYR A 204 -22.08 -24.07 24.84
C TYR A 204 -22.88 -22.89 25.39
N TYR A 205 -24.19 -23.03 25.46
CA TYR A 205 -25.05 -22.17 26.26
C TYR A 205 -24.91 -22.50 27.75
N ASP A 206 -25.52 -21.70 28.63
CA ASP A 206 -25.45 -21.90 30.07
C ASP A 206 -26.27 -23.10 30.55
N ASP A 207 -27.24 -23.54 29.75
CA ASP A 207 -28.01 -24.78 30.01
C ASP A 207 -27.26 -26.06 29.64
N GLY A 208 -25.98 -25.90 29.21
CA GLY A 208 -25.14 -27.03 28.80
C GLY A 208 -25.42 -27.51 27.36
N SER A 209 -26.40 -26.96 26.69
CA SER A 209 -26.66 -27.30 25.27
C SER A 209 -25.54 -26.81 24.38
N ALA A 210 -25.12 -27.67 23.42
CA ALA A 210 -24.07 -27.29 22.47
C ALA A 210 -24.60 -26.32 21.42
N PHE A 211 -23.80 -25.31 21.10
CA PHE A 211 -24.07 -24.42 19.98
C PHE A 211 -23.86 -25.18 18.67
N ALA A 212 -24.92 -25.33 17.90
CA ALA A 212 -24.81 -25.90 16.55
C ALA A 212 -24.16 -24.90 15.62
N ALA A 213 -22.96 -25.21 15.16
CA ALA A 213 -22.28 -24.36 14.15
C ALA A 213 -23.10 -24.31 12.86
N THR A 214 -23.37 -23.13 12.39
CA THR A 214 -24.08 -22.89 11.11
C THR A 214 -23.20 -23.10 9.88
N VAL A 215 -21.89 -23.29 10.07
CA VAL A 215 -20.91 -23.45 9.00
C VAL A 215 -20.38 -24.87 8.99
N SER A 216 -20.58 -25.57 7.88
CA SER A 216 -20.02 -26.91 7.69
C SER A 216 -18.50 -26.88 7.50
N PRO A 217 -17.77 -27.92 7.96
CA PRO A 217 -16.35 -28.02 7.67
C PRO A 217 -16.08 -28.03 6.18
N SER A 218 -15.02 -27.34 5.77
CA SER A 218 -14.67 -27.21 4.36
C SER A 218 -13.17 -27.20 4.15
N LEU A 219 -12.75 -27.73 3.01
CA LEU A 219 -11.38 -27.65 2.54
C LEU A 219 -11.33 -27.00 1.16
N ASN A 220 -10.59 -25.92 1.05
CA ASN A 220 -10.21 -25.34 -0.23
C ASN A 220 -8.70 -25.48 -0.42
N MET A 221 -8.31 -26.10 -1.53
CA MET A 221 -6.92 -26.20 -1.96
C MET A 221 -6.74 -25.42 -3.25
N ARG A 222 -5.71 -24.56 -3.32
CA ARG A 222 -5.37 -23.78 -4.48
C ARG A 222 -3.88 -23.93 -4.82
N LYS A 223 -3.61 -24.06 -6.09
CA LYS A 223 -2.28 -24.08 -6.64
C LYS A 223 -2.16 -23.01 -7.72
N ASP A 224 -1.18 -22.13 -7.59
CA ASP A 224 -0.85 -21.10 -8.56
C ASP A 224 0.55 -21.37 -9.07
N ASP A 225 0.70 -21.48 -10.39
CA ASP A 225 1.97 -21.68 -11.09
C ASP A 225 2.19 -20.54 -12.09
N GLY A 226 3.44 -20.13 -12.25
CA GLY A 226 3.73 -19.13 -13.25
C GLY A 226 5.22 -19.00 -13.52
N TRP A 227 5.48 -18.43 -14.68
CA TRP A 227 6.83 -18.07 -15.09
C TRP A 227 6.83 -16.76 -15.87
N ARG A 228 7.99 -16.13 -15.88
CA ARG A 228 8.25 -14.93 -16.65
C ARG A 228 9.70 -14.97 -17.14
N TYR A 229 9.89 -14.72 -18.41
CA TYR A 229 11.21 -14.39 -18.91
C TYR A 229 11.28 -12.96 -19.44
N GLU A 230 12.45 -12.40 -19.40
CA GLU A 230 12.75 -11.09 -19.95
C GLU A 230 14.14 -11.14 -20.61
N ILE A 231 14.21 -10.72 -21.83
CA ILE A 231 15.42 -10.62 -22.63
C ILE A 231 15.68 -9.15 -22.93
N ASN A 232 16.91 -8.71 -22.67
CA ASN A 232 17.42 -7.43 -23.09
C ASN A 232 18.71 -7.67 -23.88
N ALA A 233 18.76 -7.21 -25.12
CA ALA A 233 19.94 -7.31 -25.96
C ALA A 233 20.22 -5.95 -26.59
N GLY A 234 21.47 -5.54 -26.66
CA GLY A 234 21.76 -4.22 -27.17
C GLY A 234 23.22 -4.01 -27.59
N LEU A 235 23.40 -2.93 -28.33
CA LEU A 235 24.70 -2.42 -28.73
C LEU A 235 24.85 -1.00 -28.16
N GLN A 236 25.99 -0.72 -27.57
CA GLN A 236 26.36 0.57 -27.05
C GLN A 236 27.71 0.99 -27.61
N TYR A 237 27.80 2.22 -28.05
CA TYR A 237 29.06 2.79 -28.54
C TYR A 237 29.43 4.04 -27.75
N LYS A 238 30.60 4.03 -27.12
CA LYS A 238 31.13 5.14 -26.33
C LYS A 238 32.41 5.65 -26.97
N LYS A 239 32.49 6.96 -27.17
CA LYS A 239 33.68 7.58 -27.73
C LYS A 239 33.88 8.98 -27.17
N THR A 240 35.13 9.28 -26.84
CA THR A 240 35.58 10.66 -26.60
C THR A 240 36.27 11.16 -27.86
N ILE A 241 35.77 12.27 -28.40
CA ILE A 241 36.26 12.92 -29.63
C ILE A 241 36.95 14.21 -29.24
N ALA A 242 38.15 14.41 -29.75
CA ALA A 242 38.98 15.64 -29.50
C ALA A 242 39.09 16.00 -28.00
N ASN A 243 39.10 15.02 -27.12
CA ASN A 243 39.20 15.12 -25.64
C ASN A 243 38.10 15.93 -24.92
N ASN A 244 37.15 16.47 -25.68
CA ASN A 244 36.14 17.39 -25.14
C ASN A 244 34.71 16.95 -25.39
N HIS A 245 34.49 16.04 -26.33
CA HIS A 245 33.16 15.60 -26.73
C HIS A 245 33.01 14.14 -26.36
N PHE A 246 32.22 13.83 -25.32
CA PHE A 246 31.86 12.47 -24.96
C PHE A 246 30.53 12.11 -25.61
N LEU A 247 30.52 11.01 -26.34
CA LEU A 247 29.34 10.46 -26.99
C LEU A 247 29.09 9.04 -26.48
N ASP A 248 27.87 8.75 -26.07
CA ASP A 248 27.39 7.44 -25.69
C ASP A 248 26.04 7.18 -26.38
N VAL A 249 26.05 6.26 -27.35
CA VAL A 249 24.87 5.90 -28.15
C VAL A 249 24.58 4.43 -27.94
N GLY A 250 23.31 4.11 -27.68
CA GLY A 250 22.85 2.73 -27.48
C GLY A 250 21.56 2.44 -28.20
N ALA A 251 21.45 1.21 -28.70
CA ALA A 251 20.22 0.66 -29.24
C ALA A 251 19.97 -0.71 -28.58
N TYR A 252 18.76 -0.92 -28.05
CA TYR A 252 18.43 -2.11 -27.29
C TYR A 252 17.08 -2.66 -27.72
N TYR A 253 16.99 -3.97 -27.67
CA TYR A 253 15.79 -4.78 -27.81
C TYR A 253 15.39 -5.29 -26.43
N ASN A 254 14.11 -5.22 -26.09
CA ASN A 254 13.54 -5.76 -24.86
C ASN A 254 12.34 -6.63 -25.21
N GLN A 255 12.27 -7.83 -24.66
CA GLN A 255 11.14 -8.74 -24.77
C GLN A 255 10.80 -9.27 -23.39
N LEU A 256 9.52 -9.28 -23.07
CA LEU A 256 8.96 -9.85 -21.84
C LEU A 256 7.81 -10.75 -22.19
N GLU A 257 7.77 -11.93 -21.61
CA GLU A 257 6.64 -12.84 -21.66
C GLU A 257 6.39 -13.43 -20.28
N GLU A 258 5.13 -13.50 -19.91
CA GLU A 258 4.68 -13.97 -18.60
C GLU A 258 3.49 -14.89 -18.80
N TYR A 259 3.52 -16.03 -18.17
CA TYR A 259 2.43 -16.98 -18.06
C TYR A 259 2.09 -17.20 -16.59
N SER A 260 0.82 -17.29 -16.30
CA SER A 260 0.35 -17.68 -14.97
C SER A 260 -0.96 -18.47 -15.09
N GLU A 261 -1.05 -19.51 -14.29
CA GLU A 261 -2.28 -20.30 -14.15
C GLU A 261 -2.56 -20.61 -12.69
N TRP A 262 -3.81 -20.87 -12.38
CA TRP A 262 -4.18 -21.41 -11.09
C TRP A 262 -5.32 -22.40 -11.22
N ILE A 263 -5.33 -23.37 -10.32
CA ILE A 263 -6.40 -24.34 -10.14
C ILE A 263 -6.77 -24.37 -8.65
N SER A 264 -8.05 -24.52 -8.38
CA SER A 264 -8.57 -24.76 -7.02
C SER A 264 -9.54 -25.93 -7.02
N ALA A 265 -9.54 -26.64 -5.89
CA ALA A 265 -10.49 -27.69 -5.58
C ALA A 265 -11.07 -27.43 -4.20
N GLU A 266 -12.37 -27.58 -4.05
CA GLU A 266 -13.09 -27.37 -2.78
C GLU A 266 -14.03 -28.51 -2.51
N ARG A 267 -14.12 -28.90 -1.25
CA ARG A 267 -15.16 -29.75 -0.70
C ARG A 267 -15.75 -29.16 0.57
N LEU A 268 -17.04 -29.30 0.72
CA LEU A 268 -17.83 -28.84 1.85
C LEU A 268 -18.39 -30.07 2.61
N ASP A 269 -18.98 -29.82 3.76
CA ASP A 269 -19.80 -30.79 4.49
C ASP A 269 -19.06 -32.08 4.90
N TYR A 270 -17.81 -31.93 5.38
CA TYR A 270 -17.03 -33.06 5.91
C TYR A 270 -17.74 -33.66 7.11
N LEU A 271 -17.85 -34.99 7.12
CA LEU A 271 -18.44 -35.75 8.23
C LEU A 271 -17.54 -35.80 9.46
N SER A 272 -16.24 -35.58 9.31
CA SER A 272 -15.26 -35.55 10.38
C SER A 272 -14.26 -34.46 10.20
N SER A 273 -13.85 -33.83 11.29
CA SER A 273 -12.77 -32.82 11.31
C SER A 273 -11.37 -33.46 11.44
N SER A 274 -11.27 -34.76 11.59
CA SER A 274 -10.00 -35.46 11.83
C SER A 274 -9.16 -35.62 10.57
N VAL A 275 -9.74 -35.48 9.36
CA VAL A 275 -9.08 -35.67 8.10
C VAL A 275 -9.32 -34.43 7.20
N ASP A 276 -8.31 -33.64 7.04
CA ASP A 276 -8.32 -32.41 6.25
C ASP A 276 -7.81 -32.63 4.82
N GLU A 277 -8.25 -33.71 4.14
CA GLU A 277 -7.89 -34.04 2.78
C GLU A 277 -9.12 -34.07 1.85
N LEU A 278 -8.94 -33.74 0.56
CA LEU A 278 -10.06 -33.65 -0.38
C LEU A 278 -10.89 -34.94 -0.48
N PHE A 279 -10.22 -36.11 -0.42
CA PHE A 279 -10.92 -37.39 -0.56
C PHE A 279 -11.89 -37.67 0.59
N ALA A 280 -11.69 -37.03 1.76
CA ALA A 280 -12.54 -37.26 2.94
C ALA A 280 -13.84 -36.43 2.91
N GLY A 281 -13.97 -35.48 2.01
CA GLY A 281 -15.23 -34.74 1.81
C GLY A 281 -16.17 -35.45 0.83
N PRO A 282 -17.51 -35.27 0.96
CA PRO A 282 -18.48 -35.90 0.09
C PRO A 282 -18.36 -35.49 -1.37
N GLU A 283 -18.55 -36.43 -2.28
CA GLU A 283 -18.47 -36.19 -3.73
C GLU A 283 -19.54 -35.21 -4.22
N SER A 284 -20.70 -35.17 -3.58
CA SER A 284 -21.79 -34.24 -3.91
C SER A 284 -21.43 -32.76 -3.75
N SER A 285 -20.40 -32.44 -2.96
CA SER A 285 -19.92 -31.06 -2.71
C SER A 285 -18.68 -30.68 -3.51
N MET A 286 -18.27 -31.50 -4.48
CA MET A 286 -17.10 -31.20 -5.32
C MET A 286 -17.27 -29.89 -6.09
N LYS A 287 -16.30 -29.00 -5.94
CA LYS A 287 -16.16 -27.80 -6.74
C LYS A 287 -14.72 -27.67 -7.23
N ASN A 288 -14.57 -27.22 -8.44
CA ASN A 288 -13.28 -26.83 -8.98
C ASN A 288 -13.37 -25.51 -9.72
N SER A 289 -12.29 -24.81 -9.86
CA SER A 289 -12.17 -23.61 -10.66
C SER A 289 -10.71 -23.44 -11.10
N GLY A 290 -10.50 -22.70 -12.18
CA GLY A 290 -9.17 -22.43 -12.69
C GLY A 290 -9.18 -21.31 -13.72
N SER A 291 -8.00 -20.73 -13.95
CA SER A 291 -7.81 -19.72 -14.99
C SER A 291 -6.35 -19.69 -15.38
N ALA A 292 -6.07 -19.33 -16.63
CA ALA A 292 -4.73 -19.06 -17.13
C ALA A 292 -4.67 -17.67 -17.77
N SER A 293 -3.51 -17.06 -17.76
CA SER A 293 -3.26 -15.75 -18.34
C SER A 293 -1.87 -15.68 -18.93
N GLU A 294 -1.80 -15.17 -20.15
CA GLU A 294 -0.56 -14.85 -20.84
C GLU A 294 -0.43 -13.34 -21.04
N LYS A 295 0.81 -12.85 -21.08
CA LYS A 295 1.13 -11.45 -21.31
C LYS A 295 2.46 -11.33 -22.04
N GLY A 296 2.46 -10.57 -23.13
CA GLY A 296 3.65 -10.31 -23.94
C GLY A 296 3.90 -8.81 -24.15
N ARG A 297 5.15 -8.42 -24.07
CA ARG A 297 5.64 -7.09 -24.45
C ARG A 297 6.90 -7.18 -25.26
N LEU A 298 7.05 -6.24 -26.15
CA LEU A 298 8.25 -6.08 -26.98
C LEU A 298 8.59 -4.58 -27.08
N GLY A 299 9.84 -4.22 -26.95
CA GLY A 299 10.26 -2.84 -26.99
C GLY A 299 11.60 -2.61 -27.67
N PHE A 300 11.70 -1.50 -28.38
CA PHE A 300 12.95 -0.97 -28.91
C PHE A 300 13.33 0.30 -28.17
N ILE A 301 14.59 0.41 -27.77
CA ILE A 301 15.07 1.51 -26.94
C ILE A 301 16.26 2.14 -27.65
N GLY A 302 16.22 3.47 -27.82
CA GLY A 302 17.37 4.26 -28.25
C GLY A 302 17.82 5.17 -27.13
N VAL A 303 19.13 5.28 -26.95
CA VAL A 303 19.79 6.13 -25.95
C VAL A 303 20.87 6.95 -26.62
N LEU A 304 20.87 8.25 -26.35
CA LEU A 304 21.93 9.18 -26.76
C LEU A 304 22.31 10.04 -25.55
N ASN A 305 23.55 9.95 -25.11
CA ASN A 305 24.14 10.87 -24.15
C ASN A 305 25.30 11.59 -24.82
N TYR A 306 25.31 12.90 -24.69
CA TYR A 306 26.36 13.75 -25.18
C TYR A 306 26.80 14.73 -24.09
N ASP A 307 28.09 14.87 -23.95
CA ASP A 307 28.73 15.76 -23.00
C ASP A 307 29.83 16.57 -23.71
N TYR A 308 29.77 17.88 -23.53
CA TYR A 308 30.82 18.76 -23.96
C TYR A 308 31.58 19.33 -22.77
N LYS A 309 32.82 18.85 -22.57
CA LYS A 309 33.74 19.28 -21.51
C LYS A 309 33.19 19.04 -20.07
N GLY A 310 32.26 18.13 -19.86
CA GLY A 310 31.58 17.96 -18.58
C GLY A 310 30.63 19.11 -18.20
N LYS A 311 30.46 20.10 -19.05
CA LYS A 311 29.72 21.34 -18.77
C LYS A 311 28.32 21.35 -19.35
N TYR A 312 28.21 20.98 -20.63
CA TYR A 312 26.95 20.97 -21.36
C TYR A 312 26.55 19.52 -21.60
N LEU A 313 25.47 19.11 -20.99
CA LEU A 313 25.01 17.73 -20.95
C LEU A 313 23.69 17.62 -21.73
N LEU A 314 23.61 16.66 -22.62
CA LEU A 314 22.41 16.29 -23.35
C LEU A 314 22.16 14.79 -23.17
N SER A 315 20.95 14.41 -22.78
CA SER A 315 20.48 13.02 -22.87
C SER A 315 19.17 12.99 -23.65
N ALA A 316 19.10 12.16 -24.68
CA ALA A 316 17.88 11.93 -25.45
C ALA A 316 17.64 10.43 -25.55
N ASN A 317 16.43 10.02 -25.20
CA ASN A 317 16.07 8.61 -25.17
C ASN A 317 14.69 8.43 -25.79
N PHE A 318 14.44 7.25 -26.33
CA PHE A 318 13.10 6.84 -26.71
C PHE A 318 12.85 5.37 -26.40
N ARG A 319 11.59 5.03 -26.18
CA ARG A 319 11.09 3.66 -26.19
C ARG A 319 9.94 3.55 -27.19
N TYR A 320 9.97 2.49 -27.97
CA TYR A 320 8.89 2.10 -28.86
C TYR A 320 8.40 0.74 -28.41
N ASP A 321 7.33 0.73 -27.62
CA ASP A 321 6.84 -0.44 -26.92
C ASP A 321 5.54 -0.96 -27.52
N GLY A 322 5.47 -2.27 -27.75
CA GLY A 322 4.27 -2.98 -28.16
C GLY A 322 3.75 -3.90 -27.03
N SER A 323 2.43 -3.96 -26.85
CA SER A 323 1.78 -4.82 -25.87
C SER A 323 0.66 -5.64 -26.52
N ASP A 324 0.54 -6.90 -26.14
CA ASP A 324 -0.54 -7.81 -26.54
C ASP A 324 -1.89 -7.47 -25.88
N ASN A 325 -1.90 -6.57 -24.89
CA ASN A 325 -3.12 -6.07 -24.26
C ASN A 325 -4.04 -5.29 -25.23
N TYR A 326 -3.51 -4.88 -26.38
CA TYR A 326 -4.22 -4.05 -27.34
C TYR A 326 -4.43 -4.75 -28.68
N ALA A 327 -5.48 -4.37 -29.39
CA ALA A 327 -5.78 -4.89 -30.72
C ALA A 327 -4.67 -4.59 -31.74
N LYS A 328 -4.55 -5.42 -32.76
CA LYS A 328 -3.60 -5.21 -33.86
C LYS A 328 -3.84 -3.81 -34.49
N GLY A 329 -2.79 -3.00 -34.55
CA GLY A 329 -2.88 -1.59 -34.98
C GLY A 329 -2.77 -0.58 -33.85
N ASN A 330 -3.18 -0.94 -32.61
CA ASN A 330 -3.12 -0.06 -31.42
C ASN A 330 -2.11 -0.52 -30.38
N ARG A 331 -1.31 -1.55 -30.68
CA ARG A 331 -0.33 -2.17 -29.75
C ARG A 331 0.83 -1.27 -29.41
N TRP A 332 1.27 -0.43 -30.35
CA TRP A 332 2.52 0.28 -30.25
C TRP A 332 2.35 1.68 -29.70
N GLY A 333 3.25 2.05 -28.75
CA GLY A 333 3.36 3.36 -28.19
C GLY A 333 4.78 3.91 -28.34
N PHE A 334 4.91 5.21 -28.68
CA PHE A 334 6.19 5.91 -28.74
C PHE A 334 6.35 6.86 -27.56
N PHE A 335 7.46 6.72 -26.84
CA PHE A 335 7.71 7.37 -25.56
C PHE A 335 9.10 8.01 -25.56
N PRO A 336 9.25 9.24 -26.12
CA PRO A 336 10.50 9.98 -26.13
C PRO A 336 10.72 10.73 -24.81
N SER A 337 12.00 10.96 -24.49
CA SER A 337 12.44 11.84 -23.41
C SER A 337 13.75 12.55 -23.77
N MET A 338 13.93 13.75 -23.22
CA MET A 338 15.14 14.57 -23.40
C MET A 338 15.46 15.30 -22.11
N SER A 339 16.75 15.41 -21.78
CA SER A 339 17.21 16.25 -20.69
C SER A 339 18.44 17.06 -21.11
N LEU A 340 18.52 18.27 -20.57
CA LEU A 340 19.62 19.19 -20.73
C LEU A 340 20.20 19.54 -19.36
N GLY A 341 21.51 19.67 -19.26
CA GLY A 341 22.19 20.11 -18.07
C GLY A 341 23.32 21.08 -18.40
N TRP A 342 23.46 22.11 -17.58
CA TRP A 342 24.54 23.07 -17.66
C TRP A 342 25.22 23.18 -16.28
N VAL A 343 26.49 22.76 -16.23
CA VAL A 343 27.33 22.90 -15.03
C VAL A 343 27.92 24.29 -15.03
N VAL A 344 27.16 25.23 -14.47
CA VAL A 344 27.49 26.68 -14.47
C VAL A 344 28.75 26.94 -13.67
N SER A 345 28.98 26.20 -12.58
CA SER A 345 30.17 26.31 -11.73
C SER A 345 31.49 26.14 -12.51
N ASP A 346 31.46 25.39 -13.61
CA ASP A 346 32.67 25.14 -14.41
C ASP A 346 32.97 26.22 -15.43
N GLU A 347 32.14 27.26 -15.50
CA GLU A 347 32.34 28.39 -16.40
C GLU A 347 33.41 29.37 -15.91
N LYS A 348 34.13 29.96 -16.85
CA LYS A 348 35.21 30.88 -16.52
C LYS A 348 34.74 32.10 -15.70
N PHE A 349 33.55 32.62 -15.99
CA PHE A 349 32.98 33.77 -15.29
C PHE A 349 32.57 33.44 -13.82
N MET A 350 32.40 32.15 -13.48
CA MET A 350 32.07 31.72 -12.12
C MET A 350 33.29 31.61 -11.19
N LYS A 351 34.51 31.70 -11.72
CA LYS A 351 35.74 31.44 -10.96
C LYS A 351 35.83 32.26 -9.65
N SER A 352 35.62 33.56 -9.72
CA SER A 352 35.65 34.43 -8.54
C SER A 352 34.52 34.15 -7.55
N ILE A 353 33.33 33.79 -8.06
CA ILE A 353 32.18 33.43 -7.24
C ILE A 353 32.42 32.08 -6.57
N ASN A 354 32.99 31.11 -7.26
CA ASN A 354 33.34 29.80 -6.75
C ASN A 354 34.35 29.90 -5.58
N GLU A 355 35.35 30.78 -5.74
CA GLU A 355 36.34 31.02 -4.67
C GLU A 355 35.71 31.69 -3.46
N LEU A 356 34.87 32.71 -3.64
CA LEU A 356 34.19 33.44 -2.57
C LEU A 356 33.24 32.58 -1.79
N LEU A 357 32.37 31.81 -2.46
CA LEU A 357 31.36 30.96 -1.84
C LEU A 357 31.84 29.54 -1.56
N LYS A 358 33.09 29.20 -1.92
CA LYS A 358 33.61 27.82 -1.93
C LYS A 358 32.62 26.89 -2.63
N LEU A 359 32.15 27.33 -3.82
CA LEU A 359 31.15 26.65 -4.60
C LEU A 359 31.80 25.51 -5.39
N ASN A 360 31.35 24.27 -5.15
CA ASN A 360 31.86 23.08 -5.82
C ASN A 360 30.99 22.64 -6.98
N LEU A 361 29.68 22.88 -6.87
CA LEU A 361 28.72 22.53 -7.91
C LEU A 361 27.60 23.57 -7.95
N PHE A 362 27.31 24.06 -9.14
CA PHE A 362 26.10 24.78 -9.47
C PHE A 362 25.65 24.36 -10.87
N LYS A 363 24.60 23.52 -10.92
CA LYS A 363 24.12 22.91 -12.14
C LYS A 363 22.65 23.19 -12.33
N ILE A 364 22.29 23.73 -13.47
CA ILE A 364 20.90 23.91 -13.92
C ILE A 364 20.55 22.73 -14.83
N ARG A 365 19.38 22.17 -14.65
CA ARG A 365 18.89 21.07 -15.50
C ARG A 365 17.42 21.22 -15.84
N GLY A 366 17.08 20.73 -17.03
CA GLY A 366 15.71 20.65 -17.49
C GLY A 366 15.48 19.30 -18.15
N SER A 367 14.32 18.72 -17.97
CA SER A 367 13.93 17.49 -18.65
C SER A 367 12.48 17.52 -19.09
N TRP A 368 12.22 16.90 -20.21
CA TRP A 368 10.91 16.64 -20.75
C TRP A 368 10.84 15.17 -21.16
N GLY A 369 9.72 14.51 -20.89
CA GLY A 369 9.54 13.14 -21.31
C GLY A 369 8.08 12.72 -21.33
N LYS A 370 7.79 11.71 -22.15
CA LYS A 370 6.49 11.07 -22.23
C LYS A 370 6.64 9.62 -21.80
N THR A 371 5.83 9.18 -20.82
CA THR A 371 5.78 7.82 -20.33
C THR A 371 4.43 7.19 -20.71
N GLY A 372 4.47 5.98 -21.29
CA GLY A 372 3.28 5.19 -21.54
C GLY A 372 2.91 4.39 -20.30
N VAL A 373 1.63 4.31 -20.04
CA VAL A 373 1.08 3.43 -19.01
C VAL A 373 0.14 2.45 -19.67
N GLU A 374 0.39 1.18 -19.41
CA GLU A 374 -0.48 0.10 -19.83
C GLU A 374 -1.63 -0.02 -18.82
N SER A 375 -2.85 0.02 -19.32
CA SER A 375 -4.01 -0.25 -18.49
C SER A 375 -4.14 -1.74 -18.17
N SER A 376 -5.03 -2.09 -17.22
CA SER A 376 -5.38 -3.49 -16.97
C SER A 376 -5.81 -4.16 -18.28
N ARG A 377 -5.54 -5.46 -18.41
CA ARG A 377 -5.85 -6.23 -19.60
C ARG A 377 -7.34 -6.11 -19.93
N PHE A 378 -7.65 -5.67 -21.16
CA PHE A 378 -9.00 -5.65 -21.71
C PHE A 378 -9.08 -6.71 -22.80
N SER A 379 -10.15 -7.46 -22.79
CA SER A 379 -10.43 -8.34 -23.91
C SER A 379 -10.71 -7.46 -25.13
N HIS A 380 -9.87 -7.57 -26.15
CA HIS A 380 -10.12 -7.03 -27.48
C HIS A 380 -10.74 -8.08 -28.42
N PHE A 381 -11.09 -9.24 -27.85
CA PHE A 381 -11.84 -10.30 -28.47
C PHE A 381 -13.18 -10.46 -27.78
N SER A 382 -14.20 -10.73 -28.57
CA SER A 382 -15.52 -11.11 -28.10
C SER A 382 -15.47 -12.51 -27.50
N ASN A 383 -15.74 -12.65 -26.21
CA ASN A 383 -15.70 -13.93 -25.52
C ASN A 383 -17.12 -14.34 -25.07
N TRP A 384 -17.51 -15.52 -25.42
CA TRP A 384 -18.70 -16.18 -24.89
C TRP A 384 -18.36 -16.70 -23.48
N LYS A 385 -19.28 -16.49 -22.54
CA LYS A 385 -19.15 -17.05 -21.19
C LYS A 385 -20.19 -18.17 -21.04
N LEU A 386 -19.74 -19.29 -20.51
CA LEU A 386 -20.62 -20.33 -20.03
C LEU A 386 -21.27 -19.89 -18.73
N GLU A 387 -22.57 -19.92 -18.66
CA GLU A 387 -23.38 -19.55 -17.50
C GLU A 387 -24.46 -20.60 -17.28
N ASN A 388 -25.06 -20.64 -16.11
CA ASN A 388 -26.28 -21.42 -15.90
C ASN A 388 -27.47 -20.60 -16.42
N ALA A 389 -28.27 -21.18 -17.25
CA ALA A 389 -29.48 -20.53 -17.73
C ALA A 389 -30.45 -20.18 -16.59
N ASN A 390 -31.30 -19.19 -16.82
CA ASN A 390 -32.38 -18.85 -15.89
C ASN A 390 -33.59 -19.78 -16.01
N PHE A 391 -33.43 -20.93 -16.67
CA PHE A 391 -34.45 -21.97 -16.80
C PHE A 391 -33.85 -23.33 -16.51
N ASP A 392 -34.67 -24.20 -15.99
CA ASP A 392 -34.32 -25.57 -15.62
C ASP A 392 -34.75 -26.53 -16.73
N VAL A 393 -33.93 -27.56 -16.98
CA VAL A 393 -34.26 -28.73 -17.78
C VAL A 393 -34.14 -29.95 -16.88
N ASP A 394 -35.20 -30.69 -16.73
CA ASP A 394 -35.28 -31.86 -15.84
C ASP A 394 -34.88 -31.59 -14.39
N GLY A 395 -35.26 -30.42 -13.85
CA GLY A 395 -34.95 -30.00 -12.49
C GLY A 395 -33.52 -29.55 -12.25
N LYS A 396 -32.71 -29.36 -13.28
CA LYS A 396 -31.36 -28.83 -13.22
C LYS A 396 -31.24 -27.59 -14.09
N ARG A 397 -30.51 -26.58 -13.61
CA ARG A 397 -30.22 -25.41 -14.42
C ARG A 397 -29.42 -25.81 -15.66
N ALA A 398 -29.95 -25.48 -16.80
CA ALA A 398 -29.33 -25.80 -18.09
C ALA A 398 -28.04 -24.95 -18.27
N PRO A 399 -26.95 -25.52 -18.83
CA PRO A 399 -25.83 -24.70 -19.25
C PRO A 399 -26.27 -23.78 -20.39
N SER A 400 -25.89 -22.52 -20.30
CA SER A 400 -26.17 -21.51 -21.32
C SER A 400 -24.92 -20.74 -21.69
N VAL A 401 -24.98 -19.97 -22.75
CA VAL A 401 -23.89 -19.11 -23.19
C VAL A 401 -24.39 -17.67 -23.20
N SER A 402 -23.75 -16.81 -22.45
CA SER A 402 -24.12 -15.39 -22.43
C SER A 402 -23.65 -14.69 -23.70
N ILE A 403 -24.44 -13.72 -24.16
CA ILE A 403 -24.05 -12.85 -25.27
C ILE A 403 -22.76 -12.13 -24.90
N PRO A 404 -21.73 -12.12 -25.78
CA PRO A 404 -20.50 -11.42 -25.51
C PRO A 404 -20.75 -9.92 -25.28
N GLY A 405 -20.07 -9.34 -24.30
CA GLY A 405 -20.07 -7.91 -24.14
C GLY A 405 -19.43 -7.16 -25.31
N LEU A 406 -19.81 -5.92 -25.52
CA LEU A 406 -19.22 -5.07 -26.54
C LEU A 406 -17.73 -4.84 -26.22
N ILE A 407 -16.91 -4.81 -27.25
CA ILE A 407 -15.47 -4.54 -27.15
C ILE A 407 -15.14 -3.20 -27.79
N SER A 408 -14.07 -2.57 -27.31
CA SER A 408 -13.50 -1.35 -27.92
C SER A 408 -12.15 -1.69 -28.54
N PRO A 409 -12.03 -1.76 -29.87
CA PRO A 409 -10.78 -2.08 -30.54
C PRO A 409 -9.77 -0.93 -30.49
N ASP A 410 -10.22 0.29 -30.19
CA ASP A 410 -9.40 1.52 -30.20
C ASP A 410 -8.61 1.77 -28.90
N LEU A 411 -8.71 0.85 -27.96
CA LEU A 411 -7.95 0.94 -26.71
C LEU A 411 -6.45 0.86 -26.99
N SER A 412 -5.71 1.78 -26.39
CA SER A 412 -4.27 1.88 -26.51
C SER A 412 -3.67 2.47 -25.22
N TRP A 413 -2.39 2.66 -25.22
CA TRP A 413 -1.64 3.29 -24.13
C TRP A 413 -2.23 4.64 -23.73
N TYR A 414 -2.36 4.89 -22.44
CA TYR A 414 -2.49 6.25 -21.94
C TYR A 414 -1.11 6.79 -21.54
N SER A 415 -0.95 8.10 -21.44
CA SER A 415 0.37 8.67 -21.28
C SER A 415 0.43 9.80 -20.27
N THR A 416 1.57 9.87 -19.59
CA THR A 416 1.96 11.02 -18.76
C THR A 416 3.11 11.74 -19.43
N THR A 417 2.94 13.05 -19.65
CA THR A 417 4.01 13.95 -20.09
C THR A 417 4.51 14.72 -18.89
N SER A 418 5.81 14.66 -18.66
CA SER A 418 6.47 15.31 -17.52
C SER A 418 7.42 16.38 -18.02
N LEU A 419 7.42 17.54 -17.37
CA LEU A 419 8.42 18.60 -17.47
C LEU A 419 9.00 18.79 -16.07
N ASN A 420 10.32 18.81 -15.96
CA ASN A 420 11.04 19.11 -14.73
C ASN A 420 12.12 20.16 -15.01
N VAL A 421 12.24 21.15 -14.12
CA VAL A 421 13.35 22.09 -14.08
C VAL A 421 13.96 22.01 -12.69
N GLY A 422 15.27 21.84 -12.63
CA GLY A 422 15.97 21.63 -11.38
C GLY A 422 17.30 22.36 -11.30
N LEU A 423 17.73 22.55 -10.08
CA LEU A 423 18.99 23.14 -9.69
C LEU A 423 19.69 22.22 -8.70
N ASP A 424 20.92 21.82 -8.99
CA ASP A 424 21.79 21.09 -8.06
C ASP A 424 22.90 22.01 -7.58
N TYR A 425 23.21 21.98 -6.28
CA TYR A 425 24.25 22.85 -5.69
C TYR A 425 25.06 22.13 -4.62
N ALA A 426 26.33 22.54 -4.51
CA ALA A 426 27.22 22.13 -3.43
C ALA A 426 28.17 23.30 -3.09
N PHE A 427 28.16 23.70 -1.83
CA PHE A 427 28.92 24.83 -1.27
C PHE A 427 29.86 24.37 -0.16
N LEU A 428 30.74 25.28 0.27
CA LEU A 428 31.62 25.12 1.43
C LEU A 428 32.44 23.83 1.40
N ASN A 429 33.04 23.51 0.24
CA ASN A 429 33.77 22.26 0.03
C ASN A 429 32.88 21.01 0.22
N ASN A 430 31.69 21.02 -0.35
CA ASN A 430 30.67 19.96 -0.26
C ASN A 430 30.11 19.71 1.16
N ARG A 431 30.27 20.68 2.09
CA ARG A 431 29.60 20.57 3.39
C ARG A 431 28.10 20.78 3.27
N LEU A 432 27.70 21.76 2.46
CA LEU A 432 26.30 22.02 2.14
C LEU A 432 26.02 21.61 0.69
N SER A 433 25.10 20.69 0.50
CA SER A 433 24.65 20.26 -0.85
C SER A 433 23.14 20.07 -0.88
N GLY A 434 22.58 20.14 -2.07
CA GLY A 434 21.15 19.90 -2.22
C GLY A 434 20.65 20.08 -3.66
N SER A 435 19.35 19.99 -3.79
CA SER A 435 18.65 20.24 -5.04
C SER A 435 17.30 20.92 -4.81
N VAL A 436 16.87 21.68 -5.81
CA VAL A 436 15.55 22.26 -5.91
C VAL A 436 14.96 21.84 -7.24
N ASP A 437 13.79 21.28 -7.23
CA ASP A 437 13.08 20.82 -8.41
C ASP A 437 11.68 21.41 -8.49
N TYR A 438 11.25 21.78 -9.69
CA TYR A 438 9.86 22.07 -10.01
C TYR A 438 9.41 21.18 -11.16
N PHE A 439 8.29 20.51 -10.98
CA PHE A 439 7.79 19.58 -11.99
C PHE A 439 6.31 19.79 -12.32
N ILE A 440 5.97 19.49 -13.56
CA ILE A 440 4.60 19.44 -14.08
C ILE A 440 4.43 18.11 -14.80
N GLN A 441 3.43 17.35 -14.41
CA GLN A 441 3.03 16.09 -15.04
C GLN A 441 1.60 16.19 -15.53
N ASN A 442 1.37 15.92 -16.80
CA ASN A 442 0.04 15.87 -17.39
C ASN A 442 -0.25 14.45 -17.84
N THR A 443 -1.25 13.83 -17.25
CA THR A 443 -1.70 12.49 -17.65
C THR A 443 -3.01 12.59 -18.42
N LYS A 444 -3.09 11.89 -19.56
CA LYS A 444 -4.26 11.89 -20.45
C LYS A 444 -4.54 10.51 -21.06
N GLY A 445 -5.76 10.33 -21.55
CA GLY A 445 -6.15 9.13 -22.27
C GLY A 445 -6.62 8.01 -21.37
N TYR A 446 -7.19 8.35 -20.22
CA TYR A 446 -7.79 7.36 -19.32
C TYR A 446 -8.91 6.60 -19.97
N LEU A 447 -9.10 5.39 -19.47
CA LEU A 447 -10.26 4.58 -19.82
C LEU A 447 -11.42 4.91 -18.87
N ILE A 448 -12.52 5.32 -19.43
CA ILE A 448 -13.77 5.58 -18.71
C ILE A 448 -14.86 4.60 -19.13
N SER A 449 -15.80 4.36 -18.22
CA SER A 449 -17.03 3.61 -18.52
C SER A 449 -18.08 4.62 -19.02
N PRO A 450 -18.57 4.46 -20.26
CA PRO A 450 -19.47 5.45 -20.87
C PRO A 450 -20.93 5.33 -20.41
N SER A 451 -21.21 4.64 -19.32
CA SER A 451 -22.57 4.34 -18.84
C SER A 451 -23.46 5.56 -18.66
N ASN A 452 -22.88 6.74 -18.47
CA ASN A 452 -23.62 7.98 -18.30
C ASN A 452 -23.99 8.69 -19.61
N PHE A 453 -23.53 8.19 -20.75
CA PHE A 453 -23.71 8.83 -22.07
C PHE A 453 -24.65 8.08 -23.00
N TYR A 454 -25.06 6.87 -22.63
CA TYR A 454 -25.89 6.01 -23.45
C TYR A 454 -27.19 5.65 -22.74
N THR A 455 -28.28 5.62 -23.49
CA THR A 455 -29.56 5.20 -22.98
C THR A 455 -29.60 3.71 -22.65
N THR A 456 -30.34 3.34 -21.63
CA THR A 456 -30.38 2.02 -20.98
C THR A 456 -30.87 0.79 -21.79
N PRO A 457 -31.42 0.86 -23.01
CA PRO A 457 -31.97 -0.35 -23.68
C PRO A 457 -30.99 -1.17 -24.49
N LEU A 458 -29.69 -1.06 -24.28
CA LEU A 458 -28.68 -1.80 -25.06
C LEU A 458 -28.59 -3.31 -24.74
N GLY A 459 -29.17 -3.75 -23.61
CA GLY A 459 -29.18 -5.17 -23.20
C GLY A 459 -27.81 -5.79 -22.89
N THR A 460 -26.72 -5.00 -22.94
CA THR A 460 -25.37 -5.45 -22.64
C THR A 460 -24.54 -4.32 -22.01
N SER A 461 -23.43 -4.69 -21.33
CA SER A 461 -22.51 -3.73 -20.78
C SER A 461 -21.67 -3.03 -21.86
N LEU A 462 -21.53 -1.72 -21.74
CA LEU A 462 -20.71 -0.93 -22.64
C LEU A 462 -19.22 -1.15 -22.36
N PRO A 463 -18.37 -1.19 -23.42
CA PRO A 463 -16.94 -1.29 -23.25
C PRO A 463 -16.38 0.02 -22.68
N LYS A 464 -15.26 -0.07 -22.01
CA LYS A 464 -14.50 1.13 -21.68
C LYS A 464 -14.00 1.81 -22.95
N ILE A 465 -14.03 3.13 -22.95
CA ILE A 465 -13.52 3.97 -24.05
C ILE A 465 -12.36 4.82 -23.58
N LYS A 466 -11.49 5.17 -24.50
CA LYS A 466 -10.42 6.13 -24.24
C LYS A 466 -11.01 7.53 -24.20
N SER A 467 -10.80 8.23 -23.07
CA SER A 467 -11.29 9.60 -22.89
C SER A 467 -10.22 10.64 -23.17
N ASP A 468 -10.67 11.88 -23.40
CA ASP A 468 -9.80 13.04 -23.42
C ASP A 468 -9.52 13.63 -22.01
N ASP A 469 -9.95 12.94 -20.98
CA ASP A 469 -9.72 13.37 -19.61
C ASP A 469 -8.25 13.59 -19.33
N LYS A 470 -7.97 14.70 -18.65
CA LYS A 470 -6.61 15.12 -18.35
C LYS A 470 -6.51 15.66 -16.94
N TYR A 471 -5.62 15.09 -16.16
CA TYR A 471 -5.22 15.73 -14.91
C TYR A 471 -3.77 16.19 -14.95
N ARG A 472 -3.50 17.21 -14.16
CA ARG A 472 -2.16 17.76 -13.93
C ARG A 472 -1.76 17.50 -12.48
N ARG A 473 -0.54 16.99 -12.31
CA ARG A 473 0.18 17.01 -11.05
C ARG A 473 1.33 18.01 -11.17
N ALA A 474 1.39 18.99 -10.29
CA ALA A 474 2.49 19.97 -10.27
C ALA A 474 2.99 20.15 -8.85
N GLY A 475 4.29 20.37 -8.70
CA GLY A 475 4.88 20.48 -7.38
C GLY A 475 6.33 20.94 -7.41
N ALA A 476 6.84 21.16 -6.20
CA ALA A 476 8.23 21.48 -5.94
C ALA A 476 8.83 20.54 -4.91
N GLU A 477 10.09 20.24 -5.07
CA GLU A 477 10.87 19.38 -4.17
C GLU A 477 12.15 20.12 -3.78
N LEU A 478 12.49 20.04 -2.50
CA LEU A 478 13.72 20.60 -1.95
C LEU A 478 14.45 19.49 -1.19
N MET A 479 15.71 19.32 -1.47
CA MET A 479 16.63 18.51 -0.72
C MET A 479 17.79 19.36 -0.22
N LEU A 480 18.14 19.21 1.06
CA LEU A 480 19.24 19.87 1.71
C LEU A 480 20.06 18.87 2.51
N ARG A 481 21.37 18.93 2.43
CA ARG A 481 22.27 18.05 3.17
C ARG A 481 23.46 18.85 3.71
N TRP A 482 23.68 18.73 5.00
CA TRP A 482 24.84 19.28 5.67
C TRP A 482 25.70 18.14 6.22
N LYS A 483 26.99 18.14 5.87
CA LYS A 483 27.98 17.18 6.30
C LYS A 483 29.21 17.87 6.78
N ASP A 484 29.66 17.60 8.03
CA ASP A 484 30.85 18.22 8.58
C ASP A 484 31.53 17.34 9.64
N ARG A 485 32.62 17.84 10.19
CA ARG A 485 33.38 17.19 11.23
C ARG A 485 33.87 18.22 12.28
N ILE A 486 33.65 17.93 13.54
CA ILE A 486 34.15 18.68 14.69
C ILE A 486 35.11 17.79 15.46
N GLY A 487 36.43 18.00 15.29
CA GLY A 487 37.42 17.11 15.85
C GLY A 487 37.27 15.68 15.32
N LYS A 488 36.94 14.71 16.20
CA LYS A 488 36.72 13.31 15.86
C LYS A 488 35.24 13.00 15.55
N LEU A 489 34.33 13.91 15.89
CA LEU A 489 32.90 13.74 15.60
C LEU A 489 32.62 14.06 14.15
N LYS A 490 32.15 13.08 13.38
CA LYS A 490 31.56 13.27 12.04
C LYS A 490 30.07 13.33 12.19
N TYR A 491 29.42 14.26 11.51
CA TYR A 491 27.97 14.36 11.50
C TYR A 491 27.44 14.75 10.13
N GLU A 492 26.25 14.25 9.85
CA GLU A 492 25.51 14.54 8.63
C GLU A 492 24.03 14.70 8.97
N VAL A 493 23.40 15.73 8.42
CA VAL A 493 21.96 15.98 8.53
C VAL A 493 21.42 16.23 7.14
N GLY A 494 20.44 15.44 6.74
CA GLY A 494 19.68 15.59 5.50
C GLY A 494 18.25 16.02 5.80
N ALA A 495 17.69 16.86 4.95
CA ALA A 495 16.27 17.21 4.98
C ALA A 495 15.73 17.21 3.56
N ASN A 496 14.55 16.66 3.39
CA ASN A 496 13.80 16.74 2.14
C ASN A 496 12.37 17.14 2.40
N ILE A 497 11.81 17.90 1.46
CA ILE A 497 10.42 18.31 1.49
C ILE A 497 9.88 18.32 0.08
N SER A 498 8.68 17.80 -0.10
CA SER A 498 7.97 17.77 -1.36
C SER A 498 6.57 18.35 -1.19
N PHE A 499 6.20 19.26 -2.08
CA PHE A 499 4.87 19.84 -2.18
C PHE A 499 4.29 19.54 -3.54
N TYR A 500 3.10 18.96 -3.62
CA TYR A 500 2.42 18.78 -4.91
C TYR A 500 0.91 18.73 -4.76
N ASP A 501 0.25 19.07 -5.86
CA ASP A 501 -1.19 18.94 -5.97
C ASP A 501 -1.60 18.34 -7.32
N LYS A 502 -2.81 17.77 -7.39
CA LYS A 502 -3.39 17.13 -8.56
C LYS A 502 -4.71 17.80 -8.92
N LEU A 503 -4.83 18.33 -10.12
CA LEU A 503 -6.02 19.02 -10.62
C LEU A 503 -6.59 18.33 -11.84
N TRP A 504 -7.91 18.18 -11.92
CA TRP A 504 -8.58 17.89 -13.16
C TRP A 504 -8.51 19.11 -14.08
N ILE A 505 -7.81 18.99 -15.22
CA ILE A 505 -7.79 20.02 -16.26
C ILE A 505 -8.94 19.85 -17.22
N ARG A 506 -9.30 18.59 -17.49
CA ARG A 506 -10.44 18.18 -18.30
C ARG A 506 -10.96 16.86 -17.74
N LYS A 507 -12.27 16.77 -17.58
CA LYS A 507 -12.96 15.57 -17.15
C LYS A 507 -14.24 15.43 -17.93
N THR A 508 -14.54 14.23 -18.37
CA THR A 508 -15.82 13.88 -18.99
C THR A 508 -16.85 13.77 -17.88
N GLU A 509 -17.78 14.69 -17.87
CA GLU A 509 -18.88 14.82 -16.90
C GLU A 509 -20.21 14.81 -17.65
N ASP A 510 -21.27 14.32 -17.02
CA ASP A 510 -22.62 14.49 -17.57
C ASP A 510 -23.01 15.98 -17.58
N LEU A 511 -23.98 16.36 -18.42
CA LEU A 511 -24.34 17.75 -18.63
C LEU A 511 -24.80 18.46 -17.35
N THR A 512 -25.47 17.77 -16.45
CA THR A 512 -25.95 18.31 -15.19
C THR A 512 -24.80 18.60 -14.24
N THR A 513 -23.88 17.65 -14.10
CA THR A 513 -22.65 17.82 -13.28
C THR A 513 -21.78 18.93 -13.83
N ALA A 514 -21.56 18.98 -15.14
CA ALA A 514 -20.70 19.98 -15.79
C ALA A 514 -21.25 21.42 -15.67
N ALA A 515 -22.57 21.56 -15.69
CA ALA A 515 -23.24 22.87 -15.62
C ALA A 515 -23.23 23.48 -14.19
N ASN A 516 -23.06 22.65 -13.15
CA ASN A 516 -23.10 23.10 -11.77
C ASN A 516 -21.68 23.21 -11.17
N PRO A 517 -21.19 24.42 -10.84
CA PRO A 517 -19.86 24.61 -10.24
C PRO A 517 -19.64 23.89 -8.91
N LEU A 518 -20.70 23.58 -8.16
CA LEU A 518 -20.62 22.85 -6.89
C LEU A 518 -20.36 21.35 -7.11
N THR A 519 -20.76 20.81 -8.25
CA THR A 519 -20.66 19.38 -8.55
C THR A 519 -19.54 19.04 -9.54
N SER A 520 -19.20 19.96 -10.47
CA SER A 520 -18.10 19.75 -11.43
C SER A 520 -16.75 19.57 -10.73
N GLU A 521 -15.98 18.59 -11.18
CA GLU A 521 -14.62 18.31 -10.67
C GLU A 521 -13.54 19.07 -11.45
N VAL A 522 -13.85 19.65 -12.61
CA VAL A 522 -12.88 20.40 -13.42
C VAL A 522 -12.36 21.61 -12.63
N GLY A 523 -11.04 21.79 -12.61
CA GLY A 523 -10.37 22.82 -11.83
C GLY A 523 -10.24 22.53 -10.34
N LYS A 524 -10.78 21.39 -9.85
CA LYS A 524 -10.68 20.97 -8.45
C LYS A 524 -9.60 19.91 -8.28
N THR A 525 -9.09 19.79 -7.06
CA THR A 525 -8.10 18.78 -6.73
C THR A 525 -8.70 17.39 -6.72
N ILE A 526 -7.98 16.43 -7.31
CA ILE A 526 -8.40 15.01 -7.30
C ILE A 526 -8.44 14.46 -5.88
N SER A 527 -7.59 14.97 -5.00
CA SER A 527 -7.56 14.60 -3.58
C SER A 527 -8.74 15.13 -2.77
N ASP A 528 -9.46 16.13 -3.28
CA ASP A 528 -10.74 16.57 -2.68
C ASP A 528 -11.87 15.55 -2.93
N GLY A 529 -11.64 14.61 -3.75
CA GLY A 529 -12.19 13.34 -4.23
C GLY A 529 -13.67 13.07 -4.08
N LYS A 530 -14.28 13.39 -2.96
CA LYS A 530 -15.71 13.16 -2.75
C LYS A 530 -16.38 14.43 -2.27
N ARG A 531 -17.52 14.73 -2.85
CA ARG A 531 -18.43 15.70 -2.25
C ARG A 531 -18.97 15.13 -0.94
N THR A 532 -19.05 15.96 0.09
CA THR A 532 -19.56 15.59 1.40
C THR A 532 -20.49 16.69 1.92
N TRP A 533 -21.40 16.35 2.81
CA TRP A 533 -22.15 17.36 3.56
C TRP A 533 -21.21 18.01 4.57
N ILE A 534 -21.30 19.35 4.65
CA ILE A 534 -20.58 20.13 5.66
C ILE A 534 -21.41 20.16 6.95
N THR A 535 -20.73 20.12 8.07
CA THR A 535 -21.35 20.15 9.40
C THR A 535 -20.87 21.33 10.21
N ASN A 536 -21.71 21.83 11.11
CA ASN A 536 -21.44 22.94 12.00
C ASN A 536 -21.73 22.58 13.48
N GLY A 537 -21.00 21.51 13.94
CA GLY A 537 -21.12 21.05 15.32
C GLY A 537 -22.37 20.22 15.61
N LEU A 538 -22.86 20.34 16.83
CA LEU A 538 -24.01 19.61 17.35
C LEU A 538 -25.14 20.59 17.72
N TYR A 539 -26.41 20.17 17.60
CA TYR A 539 -27.55 20.95 18.09
C TYR A 539 -27.46 21.11 19.61
N GLN A 540 -27.32 22.34 20.09
CA GLN A 540 -27.04 22.65 21.51
C GLN A 540 -28.29 22.75 22.40
N ASP A 541 -29.39 23.18 21.82
CA ASP A 541 -30.69 23.32 22.51
C ASP A 541 -31.86 23.27 21.52
N ILE A 542 -33.08 23.37 22.04
CA ILE A 542 -34.29 23.27 21.23
C ILE A 542 -34.42 24.44 20.23
N ASN A 543 -33.94 25.63 20.58
CA ASN A 543 -34.00 26.80 19.68
C ASN A 543 -33.01 26.61 18.51
N ASP A 544 -31.82 26.11 18.81
CA ASP A 544 -30.81 25.73 17.77
C ASP A 544 -31.37 24.68 16.82
N LEU A 545 -32.10 23.68 17.36
CA LEU A 545 -32.75 22.65 16.56
C LEU A 545 -33.87 23.23 15.66
N LEU A 546 -34.72 24.09 16.19
CA LEU A 546 -35.86 24.62 15.44
C LEU A 546 -35.49 25.67 14.39
N ASN A 547 -34.38 26.40 14.59
CA ASN A 547 -33.97 27.51 13.72
C ASN A 547 -32.94 27.14 12.64
N ASN A 548 -32.53 25.87 12.55
CA ASN A 548 -31.59 25.41 11.53
C ASN A 548 -32.25 24.39 10.60
N PRO A 549 -31.83 24.32 9.34
CA PRO A 549 -32.30 23.32 8.38
C PRO A 549 -32.09 21.90 8.85
N HIS A 550 -33.04 21.04 8.57
CA HIS A 550 -32.98 19.63 8.91
C HIS A 550 -32.70 18.78 7.68
N ALA A 551 -31.97 17.70 7.90
CA ALA A 551 -31.73 16.71 6.86
C ALA A 551 -33.01 15.95 6.53
N SER A 552 -33.37 15.89 5.26
CA SER A 552 -34.62 15.27 4.77
C SER A 552 -34.70 13.75 5.01
N TRP A 553 -33.59 13.08 5.38
CA TRP A 553 -33.56 11.66 5.68
C TRP A 553 -33.82 11.28 7.14
N THR A 554 -34.08 12.23 7.99
CA THR A 554 -34.39 11.97 9.40
C THR A 554 -35.53 12.83 9.90
N SER A 555 -36.47 12.24 10.63
CA SER A 555 -37.59 12.91 11.27
C SER A 555 -37.44 13.02 12.79
N ASN A 556 -36.45 12.33 13.37
CA ASN A 556 -36.31 12.13 14.82
C ASN A 556 -35.08 12.83 15.39
N LEU A 557 -34.78 14.05 14.93
CA LEU A 557 -33.67 14.85 15.42
C LEU A 557 -33.88 15.30 16.84
N VAL A 558 -32.80 15.30 17.62
CA VAL A 558 -32.80 15.83 18.99
C VAL A 558 -31.55 16.70 19.21
N THR A 559 -31.54 17.42 20.32
CA THR A 559 -30.32 18.10 20.77
C THR A 559 -29.18 17.11 20.99
N GLY A 560 -27.99 17.51 20.58
CA GLY A 560 -26.82 16.63 20.58
C GLY A 560 -26.59 15.86 19.27
N ASP A 561 -27.52 15.84 18.32
CA ASP A 561 -27.32 15.35 16.98
C ASP A 561 -26.43 16.28 16.15
N ILE A 562 -25.79 15.75 15.10
CA ILE A 562 -24.92 16.52 14.21
C ILE A 562 -25.76 17.48 13.37
N LYS A 563 -25.35 18.77 13.37
CA LYS A 563 -25.97 19.84 12.62
C LYS A 563 -25.28 19.99 11.25
N TYR A 564 -26.06 19.95 10.18
CA TYR A 564 -25.62 20.15 8.80
C TYR A 564 -25.70 21.61 8.39
N VAL A 565 -24.92 21.99 7.39
CA VAL A 565 -24.93 23.31 6.78
C VAL A 565 -25.73 23.25 5.47
N ASP A 566 -26.75 24.09 5.36
CA ASP A 566 -27.44 24.42 4.12
C ASP A 566 -26.51 25.30 3.27
N VAL A 567 -25.92 24.73 2.24
CA VAL A 567 -24.90 25.40 1.43
C VAL A 567 -25.54 26.29 0.34
N ASN A 568 -26.68 25.87 -0.21
CA ASN A 568 -27.38 26.61 -1.25
C ASN A 568 -28.38 27.63 -0.71
N GLY A 569 -28.74 27.57 0.58
CA GLY A 569 -29.62 28.52 1.27
C GLY A 569 -31.09 28.30 0.97
N ASP A 570 -31.52 27.10 0.58
CA ASP A 570 -32.93 26.81 0.25
C ASP A 570 -33.78 26.37 1.46
N GLY A 571 -33.14 26.26 2.63
CA GLY A 571 -33.79 25.86 3.89
C GLY A 571 -33.92 24.36 4.07
N ARG A 572 -33.26 23.53 3.26
CA ARG A 572 -33.33 22.06 3.31
C ARG A 572 -31.96 21.47 3.18
N ILE A 573 -31.77 20.25 3.68
CA ILE A 573 -30.61 19.43 3.45
C ILE A 573 -31.05 18.19 2.68
N ASP A 574 -30.70 18.10 1.40
CA ASP A 574 -31.21 17.09 0.50
C ASP A 574 -30.52 15.72 0.61
N THR A 575 -31.31 14.66 0.42
CA THR A 575 -30.81 13.25 0.41
C THR A 575 -30.20 12.81 -0.89
N ASP A 576 -30.61 13.42 -2.00
CA ASP A 576 -30.16 12.95 -3.32
C ASP A 576 -28.68 13.26 -3.51
N ALA A 577 -27.87 12.23 -3.35
CA ALA A 577 -26.42 12.32 -3.49
C ALA A 577 -25.95 12.79 -4.88
N LYS A 578 -26.82 12.70 -5.89
CA LYS A 578 -26.52 13.08 -7.28
C LYS A 578 -26.87 14.53 -7.57
N PHE A 579 -27.95 15.03 -7.00
CA PHE A 579 -28.52 16.34 -7.30
C PHE A 579 -28.49 17.31 -6.12
N SER A 580 -28.09 16.84 -4.91
CA SER A 580 -28.00 17.71 -3.74
C SER A 580 -26.89 18.75 -3.89
N ASP A 581 -27.24 20.01 -3.85
CA ASP A 581 -26.31 21.14 -3.87
C ASP A 581 -25.64 21.37 -2.51
N ASP A 582 -26.13 20.77 -1.43
CA ASP A 582 -25.51 20.80 -0.09
C ASP A 582 -24.31 19.87 0.03
N LYS A 583 -24.20 18.90 -0.87
CA LYS A 583 -23.08 17.98 -0.90
C LYS A 583 -21.97 18.53 -1.80
N VAL A 584 -20.99 19.19 -1.19
CA VAL A 584 -19.95 19.96 -1.89
C VAL A 584 -18.54 19.44 -1.63
N PHE A 585 -17.59 19.90 -2.43
CA PHE A 585 -16.16 19.69 -2.19
C PHE A 585 -15.71 20.56 -1.01
N ASN A 586 -15.36 19.93 0.10
CA ASN A 586 -15.09 20.59 1.38
C ASN A 586 -13.65 21.08 1.53
N LYS A 587 -12.80 20.96 0.51
CA LYS A 587 -11.36 21.31 0.49
C LYS A 587 -10.48 20.50 1.48
N ARG A 588 -11.03 19.51 2.17
CA ARG A 588 -10.30 18.59 3.05
C ARG A 588 -9.70 17.48 2.23
N LYS A 589 -8.46 17.64 1.86
CA LYS A 589 -7.76 16.72 0.96
C LYS A 589 -7.47 15.38 1.63
N SER A 590 -7.73 14.29 0.93
CA SER A 590 -7.46 12.93 1.39
C SER A 590 -5.99 12.52 1.24
N GLU A 591 -5.22 13.23 0.41
CA GLU A 591 -3.78 13.06 0.23
C GLU A 591 -3.03 14.27 0.78
N PRO A 592 -1.88 14.10 1.44
CA PRO A 592 -1.08 15.22 1.92
C PRO A 592 -0.46 15.97 0.73
N LEU A 593 -0.59 17.30 0.74
CA LEU A 593 0.11 18.15 -0.23
C LEU A 593 1.60 18.25 0.05
N MET A 594 2.00 18.05 1.31
CA MET A 594 3.36 18.16 1.79
C MET A 594 3.79 16.83 2.40
N GLN A 595 4.98 16.38 2.03
CA GLN A 595 5.68 15.26 2.68
C GLN A 595 7.10 15.70 2.99
N TYR A 596 7.64 15.27 4.12
CA TYR A 596 8.99 15.64 4.53
C TYR A 596 9.69 14.53 5.29
N GLY A 597 11.02 14.56 5.20
CA GLY A 597 11.90 13.67 5.92
C GLY A 597 13.14 14.41 6.43
N ILE A 598 13.63 14.00 7.58
CA ILE A 598 14.90 14.46 8.15
C ILE A 598 15.69 13.22 8.54
N ASP A 599 16.85 13.02 7.92
CA ASP A 599 17.81 11.99 8.29
C ASP A 599 19.02 12.62 8.97
N PHE A 600 19.58 11.89 9.92
CA PHE A 600 20.80 12.31 10.59
C PHE A 600 21.69 11.12 10.91
N SER A 601 23.00 11.35 10.87
CA SER A 601 24.01 10.40 11.33
C SER A 601 25.13 11.10 12.09
N LEU A 602 25.60 10.43 13.14
CA LEU A 602 26.69 10.87 14.00
C LEU A 602 27.66 9.69 14.18
N GLU A 603 28.95 9.94 14.03
CA GLU A 603 30.01 8.95 14.26
C GLU A 603 31.09 9.54 15.15
N TYR A 604 31.43 8.85 16.23
CA TYR A 604 32.46 9.24 17.16
C TYR A 604 33.20 8.03 17.74
N GLU A 605 34.46 7.86 17.41
CA GLU A 605 35.36 6.82 17.95
C GLU A 605 34.74 5.40 18.00
N GLY A 606 34.11 4.96 16.91
CA GLY A 606 33.46 3.68 16.79
C GLY A 606 31.98 3.67 17.19
N PHE A 607 31.50 4.65 17.96
CA PHE A 607 30.09 4.86 18.19
C PHE A 607 29.44 5.47 16.96
N TYR A 608 28.24 5.02 16.63
CA TYR A 608 27.40 5.63 15.60
C TYR A 608 25.95 5.72 16.04
N LEU A 609 25.34 6.80 15.68
CA LEU A 609 23.91 7.07 15.86
C LEU A 609 23.35 7.52 14.52
N SER A 610 22.26 6.93 14.08
CA SER A 610 21.54 7.40 12.90
C SER A 610 20.04 7.34 13.11
N GLY A 611 19.31 8.22 12.46
CA GLY A 611 17.88 8.26 12.59
C GLY A 611 17.19 8.86 11.38
N LEU A 612 15.90 8.55 11.25
CA LEU A 612 15.00 9.07 10.24
C LEU A 612 13.72 9.55 10.92
N ILE A 613 13.42 10.82 10.74
CA ILE A 613 12.14 11.43 11.07
C ILE A 613 11.39 11.62 9.77
N GLN A 614 10.16 11.15 9.71
CA GLN A 614 9.29 11.25 8.54
C GLN A 614 7.97 11.89 8.94
N GLY A 615 7.41 12.71 8.05
CA GLY A 615 6.12 13.31 8.28
C GLY A 615 5.35 13.64 7.00
N ALA A 616 4.07 13.90 7.20
CA ALA A 616 3.19 14.39 6.17
C ALA A 616 2.37 15.56 6.71
N GLY A 617 2.10 16.53 5.85
CA GLY A 617 1.22 17.64 6.16
C GLY A 617 -0.25 17.25 6.23
N THR A 618 -1.09 18.25 6.34
CA THR A 618 -2.54 18.07 6.46
C THR A 618 -3.10 17.17 5.38
N ASN A 619 -3.76 16.11 5.81
CA ASN A 619 -4.60 15.24 5.01
C ASN A 619 -5.73 14.71 5.89
N TRP A 620 -6.89 14.50 5.28
CA TRP A 620 -8.09 14.18 6.01
C TRP A 620 -8.62 12.81 5.63
N LYS A 621 -8.97 12.03 6.61
CA LYS A 621 -9.55 10.70 6.40
C LYS A 621 -10.83 10.58 7.21
N PHE A 622 -11.80 9.86 6.66
CA PHE A 622 -12.99 9.51 7.40
C PHE A 622 -12.67 8.46 8.47
N ILE A 623 -13.22 8.66 9.64
CA ILE A 623 -13.31 7.61 10.63
C ILE A 623 -14.39 6.64 10.14
N GLY A 624 -14.05 5.36 9.99
CA GLY A 624 -15.01 4.36 9.56
C GLY A 624 -16.16 4.18 10.55
N GLN A 625 -17.30 3.75 10.06
CA GLN A 625 -18.53 3.57 10.87
C GLN A 625 -18.29 2.72 12.12
N ASN A 626 -17.40 1.73 12.06
CA ASN A 626 -17.05 0.89 13.20
C ASN A 626 -16.23 1.60 14.29
N ALA A 627 -15.69 2.78 14.01
CA ALA A 627 -14.96 3.60 14.98
C ALA A 627 -15.78 4.80 15.46
N MET A 628 -16.96 5.02 14.90
CA MET A 628 -17.87 6.05 15.34
C MET A 628 -18.61 5.58 16.60
N PRO A 629 -18.63 6.34 17.70
CA PRO A 629 -19.44 6.00 18.86
C PRO A 629 -20.92 6.28 18.53
N MET A 630 -21.70 5.20 18.33
CA MET A 630 -23.00 5.36 17.71
C MET A 630 -24.09 4.45 18.22
N GLY A 631 -24.17 4.25 19.45
CA GLY A 631 -25.21 3.48 20.08
C GLY A 631 -24.68 2.69 21.25
N VAL A 632 -25.54 2.38 22.16
CA VAL A 632 -25.23 1.67 23.41
C VAL A 632 -24.66 0.27 23.17
N ASP A 633 -24.90 -0.31 21.99
CA ASP A 633 -24.41 -1.63 21.56
C ASP A 633 -23.04 -1.61 20.89
N ARG A 634 -22.46 -0.41 20.64
CA ARG A 634 -21.19 -0.22 19.91
C ARG A 634 -20.10 0.48 20.69
N LEU A 635 -20.26 0.68 21.99
CA LEU A 635 -19.25 1.26 22.87
C LEU A 635 -18.06 0.33 23.03
N ARG A 636 -16.97 0.60 22.28
CA ARG A 636 -15.81 -0.29 22.21
C ARG A 636 -14.63 0.12 23.08
N TYR A 637 -14.50 1.38 23.49
CA TYR A 637 -13.22 1.87 23.95
C TYR A 637 -13.26 2.95 25.03
N GLY A 638 -14.20 3.12 25.87
CA GLY A 638 -14.14 4.16 26.92
C GLY A 638 -13.88 5.62 26.46
N LYS A 639 -13.57 5.80 25.17
CA LYS A 639 -13.40 7.09 24.50
C LYS A 639 -14.74 7.76 24.22
N GLU A 640 -15.76 6.95 24.16
CA GLU A 640 -17.16 7.30 23.95
C GLU A 640 -17.79 7.98 25.16
N LEU A 641 -17.04 8.10 26.26
CA LEU A 641 -17.50 8.84 27.45
C LEU A 641 -17.58 10.34 27.20
N ASP A 642 -16.94 10.90 26.14
CA ASP A 642 -17.01 12.30 25.73
C ASP A 642 -18.13 12.51 24.70
N TYR A 643 -19.33 12.02 24.99
CA TYR A 643 -20.53 12.26 24.19
C TYR A 643 -21.37 13.42 24.74
N TRP A 644 -22.18 14.00 23.86
CA TRP A 644 -23.02 15.15 24.20
C TRP A 644 -24.10 14.74 25.20
N THR A 645 -24.21 15.57 26.25
CA THR A 645 -25.33 15.59 27.18
C THR A 645 -25.68 17.07 27.50
N PRO A 646 -26.84 17.37 28.11
CA PRO A 646 -27.14 18.72 28.52
C PRO A 646 -26.08 19.36 29.43
N GLU A 647 -25.37 18.53 30.19
CA GLU A 647 -24.27 18.91 31.11
C GLU A 647 -22.91 18.99 30.41
N ASN A 648 -22.75 18.26 29.27
CA ASN A 648 -21.51 18.21 28.49
C ASN A 648 -21.74 18.67 27.04
N LYS A 649 -22.13 19.96 26.87
CA LYS A 649 -22.41 20.55 25.55
C LYS A 649 -21.20 20.70 24.67
N GLY A 650 -19.99 20.72 25.23
CA GLY A 650 -18.72 20.80 24.53
C GLY A 650 -18.13 19.43 24.09
N ALA A 651 -18.92 18.37 24.18
CA ALA A 651 -18.49 17.03 23.86
C ALA A 651 -17.96 16.89 22.42
N ARG A 652 -17.01 15.98 22.26
CA ARG A 652 -16.42 15.64 20.96
C ARG A 652 -17.38 14.84 20.07
N PHE A 653 -18.25 14.02 20.68
CA PHE A 653 -19.13 13.10 19.97
C PHE A 653 -20.60 13.49 20.13
N PRO A 654 -21.44 13.16 19.14
CA PRO A 654 -22.88 13.43 19.25
C PRO A 654 -23.51 12.62 20.38
N ILE A 655 -24.77 12.92 20.67
CA ILE A 655 -25.57 12.15 21.62
C ILE A 655 -25.63 10.68 21.20
N LEU A 656 -25.55 9.78 22.16
CA LEU A 656 -25.70 8.36 21.90
C LEU A 656 -27.13 8.02 21.49
N ASP A 657 -27.27 7.18 20.45
CA ASP A 657 -28.58 6.69 20.00
C ASP A 657 -28.95 5.44 20.78
N PRO A 658 -30.03 5.42 21.57
CA PRO A 658 -30.48 4.24 22.28
C PRO A 658 -31.16 3.17 21.40
N GLY A 659 -30.90 3.14 20.11
CA GLY A 659 -31.49 2.18 19.17
C GLY A 659 -32.74 2.67 18.44
N THR A 660 -32.98 3.99 18.43
CA THR A 660 -34.18 4.60 17.83
C THR A 660 -34.14 4.82 16.32
N GLY A 661 -33.05 4.42 15.64
CA GLY A 661 -32.85 4.65 14.23
C GLY A 661 -32.37 6.08 13.85
N ARG A 662 -32.04 6.93 14.83
CA ARG A 662 -31.44 8.25 14.62
C ARG A 662 -30.03 8.20 14.06
N THR A 663 -29.42 7.04 14.09
CA THR A 663 -28.10 6.77 13.53
C THR A 663 -27.94 7.26 12.10
N ASN A 664 -29.03 7.31 11.31
CA ASN A 664 -28.97 7.81 9.94
C ASN A 664 -28.49 9.25 9.83
N ASN A 665 -28.76 10.12 10.81
CA ASN A 665 -28.24 11.49 10.81
C ASN A 665 -26.74 11.53 11.12
N ASN A 666 -26.33 10.81 12.16
CA ASN A 666 -24.98 10.88 12.69
C ASN A 666 -23.97 9.96 11.97
N GLN A 667 -24.42 9.00 11.13
CA GLN A 667 -23.59 7.98 10.49
C GLN A 667 -23.20 8.27 9.02
N LYS A 668 -23.52 9.44 8.51
CA LYS A 668 -23.14 9.78 7.12
C LYS A 668 -21.64 10.07 6.98
N GLU A 669 -21.11 9.91 5.77
CA GLU A 669 -19.78 10.42 5.40
C GLU A 669 -19.81 11.94 5.32
N ILE A 670 -19.52 12.61 6.43
CA ILE A 670 -19.64 14.04 6.64
C ILE A 670 -18.36 14.63 7.22
N THR A 671 -18.21 15.93 7.13
CA THR A 671 -16.99 16.61 7.62
C THR A 671 -16.75 16.45 9.12
N PHE A 672 -17.79 16.18 9.92
CA PHE A 672 -17.65 15.88 11.34
C PHE A 672 -16.72 14.68 11.61
N TRP A 673 -16.81 13.64 10.80
CA TRP A 673 -16.04 12.41 10.94
C TRP A 673 -14.71 12.42 10.17
N MET A 674 -14.28 13.56 9.67
CA MET A 674 -12.99 13.71 9.04
C MET A 674 -11.93 14.11 10.07
N VAL A 675 -10.88 13.32 10.19
CA VAL A 675 -9.75 13.54 11.09
C VAL A 675 -8.52 13.96 10.30
N ASN A 676 -7.79 14.95 10.80
CA ASN A 676 -6.52 15.36 10.24
C ASN A 676 -5.45 14.30 10.57
N CYS A 677 -4.90 13.69 9.52
CA CYS A 677 -3.84 12.68 9.60
C CYS A 677 -2.44 13.28 9.32
N ALA A 678 -2.23 14.57 9.53
CA ALA A 678 -0.88 15.12 9.58
C ALA A 678 -0.08 14.45 10.70
N TYR A 679 1.19 14.14 10.44
CA TYR A 679 1.99 13.46 11.44
C TYR A 679 3.48 13.77 11.33
N LEU A 680 4.17 13.57 12.44
CA LEU A 680 5.62 13.46 12.58
C LEU A 680 5.94 12.13 13.25
N ARG A 681 6.83 11.33 12.66
CA ARG A 681 7.19 10.01 13.17
C ARG A 681 8.71 9.84 13.23
N LEU A 682 9.23 9.41 14.39
CA LEU A 682 10.56 8.84 14.47
C LEU A 682 10.52 7.43 13.88
N LYS A 683 10.81 7.36 12.57
CA LYS A 683 10.62 6.16 11.75
C LYS A 683 11.67 5.11 12.02
N ASN A 684 12.91 5.54 12.19
CA ASN A 684 14.05 4.68 12.48
C ASN A 684 15.02 5.42 13.43
N LEU A 685 15.58 4.69 14.37
CA LEU A 685 16.69 5.13 15.20
C LEU A 685 17.61 3.95 15.43
N GLN A 686 18.89 4.13 15.13
CA GLN A 686 19.92 3.12 15.34
C GLN A 686 21.06 3.72 16.14
N ILE A 687 21.45 3.02 17.19
CA ILE A 687 22.66 3.32 17.97
C ILE A 687 23.52 2.06 18.00
N GLY A 688 24.81 2.19 17.78
CA GLY A 688 25.69 1.04 17.78
C GLY A 688 27.16 1.41 18.01
N TYR A 689 27.95 0.34 18.14
CA TYR A 689 29.39 0.43 18.30
C TYR A 689 30.11 -0.54 17.37
N ASP A 690 31.15 -0.05 16.72
CA ASP A 690 32.04 -0.84 15.88
C ASP A 690 33.26 -1.27 16.72
N PHE A 691 33.28 -2.53 17.14
CA PHE A 691 34.34 -3.10 17.96
C PHE A 691 35.69 -3.19 17.24
N LYS A 692 35.65 -3.24 15.87
CA LYS A 692 36.86 -3.24 15.07
C LYS A 692 37.64 -1.93 15.18
N HIS A 693 36.95 -0.84 15.51
CA HIS A 693 37.59 0.47 15.70
C HIS A 693 38.65 0.47 16.83
N ARG A 694 38.41 -0.28 17.93
CA ARG A 694 39.27 -0.23 19.13
C ARG A 694 39.59 -1.62 19.68
N PHE A 695 38.59 -2.41 20.05
CA PHE A 695 38.79 -3.64 20.86
C PHE A 695 39.30 -4.82 20.02
N LEU A 696 38.92 -4.89 18.75
CA LEU A 696 39.26 -5.98 17.81
C LEU A 696 40.21 -5.48 16.72
N LYS A 697 40.84 -4.32 16.91
CA LYS A 697 41.68 -3.67 15.90
C LYS A 697 42.83 -4.58 15.43
N ASP A 698 43.44 -5.29 16.33
CA ASP A 698 44.64 -6.10 16.10
C ASP A 698 44.33 -7.55 15.72
N ILE A 699 43.06 -7.90 15.55
CA ILE A 699 42.63 -9.23 15.10
C ILE A 699 42.47 -9.20 13.58
N PRO A 700 43.40 -9.72 12.76
CA PRO A 700 43.43 -9.50 11.32
C PRO A 700 42.31 -10.24 10.59
N TRP A 701 41.88 -11.40 11.11
CA TRP A 701 40.83 -12.21 10.49
C TRP A 701 39.39 -11.71 10.74
N ILE A 702 39.19 -10.72 11.62
CA ILE A 702 37.91 -10.03 11.76
C ILE A 702 37.95 -8.75 10.92
N SER A 703 37.16 -8.66 9.87
CA SER A 703 37.06 -7.48 9.01
C SER A 703 36.14 -6.41 9.58
N ASN A 704 35.03 -6.80 10.21
CA ASN A 704 34.12 -5.91 10.93
C ASN A 704 33.47 -6.64 12.12
N ALA A 705 33.09 -5.90 13.16
CA ALA A 705 32.29 -6.42 14.27
C ALA A 705 31.45 -5.30 14.87
N LYS A 706 30.17 -5.31 14.59
CA LYS A 706 29.24 -4.23 14.98
C LYS A 706 28.07 -4.79 15.78
N LEU A 707 27.76 -4.11 16.88
CA LEU A 707 26.53 -4.35 17.65
C LEU A 707 25.67 -3.10 17.60
N SER A 708 24.40 -3.24 17.25
CA SER A 708 23.46 -2.12 17.17
C SER A 708 22.16 -2.43 17.88
N LEU A 709 21.56 -1.41 18.46
CA LEU A 709 20.16 -1.37 18.85
C LEU A 709 19.42 -0.55 17.79
N VAL A 710 18.37 -1.12 17.25
CA VAL A 710 17.56 -0.50 16.19
C VAL A 710 16.10 -0.43 16.64
N GLY A 711 15.54 0.77 16.61
CA GLY A 711 14.12 1.00 16.86
C GLY A 711 13.41 1.49 15.62
N GLN A 712 12.21 0.97 15.37
CA GLN A 712 11.37 1.40 14.24
C GLN A 712 9.99 1.86 14.73
N ASN A 713 9.44 2.91 14.10
CA ASN A 713 8.14 3.51 14.42
C ASN A 713 8.02 3.90 15.92
N LEU A 714 9.10 4.44 16.51
CA LEU A 714 9.23 4.62 17.97
C LEU A 714 8.24 5.63 18.53
N LEU A 715 8.10 6.77 17.87
CA LEU A 715 7.23 7.87 18.31
C LEU A 715 6.43 8.37 17.13
N THR A 716 5.16 8.66 17.34
CA THR A 716 4.27 9.27 16.35
C THR A 716 3.45 10.36 17.00
N PHE A 717 3.52 11.56 16.45
CA PHE A 717 2.72 12.72 16.85
C PHE A 717 1.72 13.01 15.76
N SER A 718 0.43 12.92 16.05
CA SER A 718 -0.68 13.16 15.14
C SER A 718 -1.98 13.29 15.93
N ASP A 719 -2.88 14.14 15.46
CA ASP A 719 -4.27 14.23 16.00
C ASP A 719 -5.05 12.93 15.73
N ALA A 720 -4.69 12.23 14.65
CA ALA A 720 -5.30 10.96 14.28
C ALA A 720 -5.02 9.83 15.28
N ASN A 721 -3.97 9.93 16.11
CA ASN A 721 -3.61 8.88 17.08
C ASN A 721 -4.74 8.52 18.05
N TYR A 722 -5.71 9.42 18.24
CA TYR A 722 -6.90 9.13 19.04
C TYR A 722 -7.77 8.04 18.41
N PHE A 723 -7.83 7.97 17.09
CA PHE A 723 -8.70 7.06 16.35
C PHE A 723 -7.93 5.96 15.62
N MET A 724 -6.79 6.31 14.98
CA MET A 724 -6.07 5.44 14.06
C MET A 724 -4.61 5.85 13.91
N ASP A 725 -3.80 4.97 13.35
CA ASP A 725 -2.48 5.36 12.85
C ASP A 725 -2.62 6.24 11.60
N PRO A 726 -1.97 7.41 11.53
CA PRO A 726 -2.12 8.36 10.43
C PRO A 726 -1.67 7.83 9.07
N GLU A 727 -0.74 6.87 9.01
CA GLU A 727 -0.32 6.22 7.76
C GLU A 727 -1.30 5.12 7.31
N GLN A 728 -1.98 4.45 8.23
CA GLN A 728 -2.84 3.29 7.94
C GLN A 728 -4.21 3.66 7.37
N GLY A 729 -4.75 4.76 7.80
CA GLY A 729 -5.82 5.52 7.14
C GLY A 729 -7.24 5.01 7.12
N ASN A 730 -7.57 3.79 7.39
CA ASN A 730 -8.97 3.34 7.48
C ASN A 730 -9.16 2.38 8.65
N THR A 731 -10.00 2.78 9.58
CA THR A 731 -10.34 1.98 10.77
C THR A 731 -11.38 0.90 10.49
N GLU A 732 -12.12 1.00 9.39
CA GLU A 732 -13.16 0.02 9.03
C GLU A 732 -12.57 -1.34 8.68
N ASN A 733 -11.44 -1.33 8.03
CA ASN A 733 -10.78 -2.56 7.62
C ASN A 733 -9.95 -3.13 8.76
N ASN A 734 -10.51 -3.71 9.76
CA ASN A 734 -9.88 -4.55 10.77
C ASN A 734 -8.36 -4.76 10.59
N GLY A 735 -7.66 -3.66 10.25
CA GLY A 735 -6.25 -3.68 9.90
C GLY A 735 -5.42 -4.08 11.12
N TYR A 736 -4.45 -4.95 10.88
CA TYR A 736 -3.44 -5.29 11.87
C TYR A 736 -2.66 -4.03 12.25
N PRO A 737 -2.38 -3.75 13.53
CA PRO A 737 -1.76 -2.50 13.96
C PRO A 737 -0.33 -2.36 13.42
N ILE A 738 0.06 -1.13 13.08
CA ILE A 738 1.47 -0.82 12.80
C ILE A 738 2.28 -1.01 14.08
N THR A 739 3.30 -1.86 13.99
CA THR A 739 4.10 -2.24 15.15
C THR A 739 5.28 -1.31 15.39
N ARG A 740 5.61 -1.10 16.65
CA ARG A 740 6.95 -0.64 17.05
C ARG A 740 7.86 -1.84 17.12
N THR A 741 9.08 -1.70 16.57
CA THR A 741 10.04 -2.80 16.57
C THR A 741 11.31 -2.37 17.28
N TYR A 742 11.82 -3.21 18.16
CA TYR A 742 13.11 -3.06 18.82
C TYR A 742 13.98 -4.26 18.46
N SER A 743 15.12 -4.02 17.89
CA SER A 743 16.00 -5.08 17.40
C SER A 743 17.42 -4.94 17.96
N ILE A 744 18.02 -6.07 18.27
CA ILE A 744 19.46 -6.15 18.52
C ILE A 744 20.07 -6.77 17.26
N VAL A 745 21.02 -6.09 16.65
CA VAL A 745 21.67 -6.52 15.42
C VAL A 745 23.16 -6.70 15.68
N LEU A 746 23.64 -7.93 15.48
CA LEU A 746 25.05 -8.28 15.51
C LEU A 746 25.52 -8.56 14.07
N SER A 747 26.58 -7.89 13.64
CA SER A 747 27.23 -8.11 12.34
C SER A 747 28.70 -8.41 12.57
N ILE A 748 29.15 -9.57 12.09
CA ILE A 748 30.56 -9.99 12.17
C ILE A 748 31.00 -10.38 10.75
N GLY A 749 32.14 -9.84 10.31
CA GLY A 749 32.79 -10.20 9.07
C GLY A 749 34.19 -10.77 9.36
N PHE A 750 34.56 -11.77 8.62
CA PHE A 750 35.81 -12.49 8.72
C PHE A 750 36.68 -12.29 7.48
#